data_6b666cbc67206c5f89c98dee71c410e5
#
_entry.id   6b666cbc67206c5f89c98dee71c410e5
#
_cell.length_a   1.000
_cell.length_b   1.000
_cell.length_c   1.000
_cell.angle_alpha   90.00
_cell.angle_beta   90.00
_cell.angle_gamma   90.00
#
_symmetry.space_group_name_H-M   'P 1'
#
loop_
_entity.id
_entity.type
_entity.pdbx_description
1 polymer ?
#
loop_
_entity_poly.entity_id
_entity_poly.type
_entity_poly.pdbx_seq_one_letter_code
_entity_poly.pdbx_strand_id
1 'polypeptide(L)'
;MKNSFPNRHEGSANVETRNHSLLRLSLGRSLSIGVPLLLAALGSTDGALAQTASTVDDTGTLDTVIVTARKRGESLAKVPESITVFTSESLAAFNIQSFNDYATKTPNVSFAYGAGSTGISNARTASIRGITGQNLFGTAGATGFYIDDTPVPESIDPRVVDLERIEVLKGPQGTLFGESSLAGNVRLITKEPDLESDSLGYIADVGFTSGGGSADGGAGVVGNMAVVPDRLAIRVTLFGNHDAGYLTRTFPQTRSPAAGDPLLAAPRTRVGDQGAQTTYGGSVTALFRASDWITARIRLLFQNTDDKGFPATFAPLPAFRPVYTLDRAFDVQPSAADRWALPSIDLKIRGDGFSVVSSTSYFYRHNQDIEDSTYGTQQILKGYYGVATLPTQPFLWDQEHHHDQLTDELRIAFDAVHGISGTIGAFYSRTRTSLAIPPTYANGLRAATANNTVVGPWPNDLLWTDYNPATQKDISLFGEIYWQFLHRFTATLGARKYWLKQTTDFTANGFNNFGATLSDPQQSKQSGFNPKVGISYQATDAAMVYASASEGFRAGGAQPFLPFCALPNLPVADITHLRSDTLWSYELGAKIRTPRSGMSISAAAFHIDWSNLQQQIALPCGAYDVINGKRARIDGAEVEFDGPLTPYLQVRLGAGYERTDITDPGTLAIVGVLPGSRILGTPAWNASIGGVYSRAISRGLDGFISADYSYTGDSVSLLNGGGGVFATRPSYGLANFRLGVQHGTSEVSLNVRILRTLSRTSATSATWATHSTRAPEQSFRRSQPFNR
;
A
#
# COMPACT_ATOMS: atom_id res chain seq x y z
N MET A 1 -60.69 19.86 9.91
CA MET A 1 -60.17 21.21 9.70
C MET A 1 -59.06 21.07 8.69
N LYS A 2 -59.34 21.16 7.51
CA LYS A 2 -59.16 22.10 6.38
C LYS A 2 -57.93 23.02 6.55
N ASN A 3 -56.96 22.87 5.64
CA ASN A 3 -56.38 23.83 4.70
C ASN A 3 -55.11 23.22 4.14
N SER A 4 -55.00 22.88 2.93
CA SER A 4 -55.06 23.49 1.58
C SER A 4 -53.66 23.92 1.10
N PHE A 5 -53.21 23.20 0.04
CA PHE A 5 -52.08 23.55 -0.85
C PHE A 5 -52.32 24.83 -1.63
N PRO A 6 -51.27 25.42 -2.19
CA PRO A 6 -51.40 25.73 -3.61
C PRO A 6 -50.20 25.25 -4.49
N ASN A 7 -50.55 24.73 -5.64
CA ASN A 7 -49.75 24.60 -6.86
C ASN A 7 -49.23 25.94 -7.36
N ARG A 8 -48.01 25.95 -7.94
CA ARG A 8 -47.66 26.84 -9.09
C ARG A 8 -46.59 26.17 -9.95
N HIS A 9 -46.99 25.78 -11.14
CA HIS A 9 -46.63 26.21 -12.49
C HIS A 9 -45.13 26.12 -12.91
N GLU A 10 -45.04 25.38 -14.01
CA GLU A 10 -44.01 25.21 -15.03
C GLU A 10 -43.29 26.51 -15.42
N GLY A 11 -42.01 26.41 -15.62
CA GLY A 11 -41.18 27.38 -16.31
C GLY A 11 -40.05 26.66 -17.02
N SER A 12 -40.29 26.32 -18.29
CA SER A 12 -39.27 25.86 -19.23
C SER A 12 -38.26 26.97 -19.48
N ALA A 13 -36.99 26.72 -19.18
CA ALA A 13 -35.89 27.56 -19.61
C ALA A 13 -35.01 26.77 -20.59
N ASN A 14 -35.10 27.20 -21.86
CA ASN A 14 -34.18 26.85 -22.94
C ASN A 14 -32.74 27.26 -22.55
N VAL A 15 -31.81 26.32 -22.55
CA VAL A 15 -30.40 26.64 -22.53
C VAL A 15 -29.86 26.45 -23.95
N GLU A 16 -29.49 27.55 -24.55
CA GLU A 16 -28.78 27.63 -25.83
C GLU A 16 -27.42 26.95 -25.73
N THR A 17 -27.23 25.99 -26.60
CA THR A 17 -25.91 25.38 -26.87
C THR A 17 -25.09 26.35 -27.73
N ARG A 18 -24.08 26.96 -27.13
CA ARG A 18 -23.01 27.65 -27.89
C ARG A 18 -21.99 26.63 -28.39
N ASN A 19 -22.03 26.40 -29.68
CA ASN A 19 -20.98 25.74 -30.44
C ASN A 19 -19.67 26.55 -30.39
N HIS A 20 -18.65 26.03 -29.81
CA HIS A 20 -17.28 26.46 -30.07
C HIS A 20 -16.62 25.49 -31.05
N SER A 21 -16.43 25.96 -32.26
CA SER A 21 -15.67 25.35 -33.32
C SER A 21 -14.21 25.21 -32.93
N LEU A 22 -13.75 23.96 -32.75
CA LEU A 22 -12.34 23.63 -32.65
C LEU A 22 -11.79 23.36 -34.06
N LEU A 23 -10.80 24.16 -34.45
CA LEU A 23 -9.98 23.97 -35.65
C LEU A 23 -9.30 22.58 -35.59
N ARG A 24 -9.64 21.71 -36.55
CA ARG A 24 -8.87 20.52 -36.88
C ARG A 24 -7.71 20.90 -37.75
N LEU A 25 -6.49 20.84 -37.22
CA LEU A 25 -5.28 20.74 -38.02
C LEU A 25 -4.93 19.28 -38.21
N SER A 26 -5.17 18.78 -39.40
CA SER A 26 -4.66 17.48 -39.86
C SER A 26 -3.23 17.70 -40.36
N LEU A 27 -2.22 17.14 -39.73
CA LEU A 27 -0.88 16.96 -40.29
C LEU A 27 -0.59 15.48 -40.37
N GLY A 28 -0.70 14.96 -41.56
CA GLY A 28 -0.22 13.66 -41.91
C GLY A 28 1.26 13.68 -42.29
N ARG A 29 1.88 12.49 -42.14
CA ARG A 29 3.16 12.02 -42.69
C ARG A 29 4.42 12.27 -41.88
N SER A 30 4.90 11.11 -41.37
CA SER A 30 6.30 10.66 -41.27
C SER A 30 7.38 11.76 -41.36
N LEU A 31 8.05 11.99 -40.23
CA LEU A 31 9.43 12.45 -40.24
C LEU A 31 10.20 11.68 -39.17
N SER A 32 11.05 10.78 -39.66
CA SER A 32 12.21 10.26 -38.96
C SER A 32 13.18 11.46 -38.75
N ILE A 33 13.23 12.01 -37.55
CA ILE A 33 14.27 12.96 -37.19
C ILE A 33 15.09 12.32 -36.07
N GLY A 34 16.35 12.10 -36.43
CA GLY A 34 17.37 11.57 -35.55
C GLY A 34 17.64 12.50 -34.37
N VAL A 35 17.92 11.87 -33.26
CA VAL A 35 18.46 12.48 -32.05
C VAL A 35 19.82 13.06 -32.38
N PRO A 36 19.93 14.38 -32.53
CA PRO A 36 21.00 15.13 -31.91
C PRO A 36 20.61 16.57 -31.56
N LEU A 37 19.69 16.81 -30.66
CA LEU A 37 19.39 18.20 -30.23
C LEU A 37 19.28 18.39 -28.73
N LEU A 38 19.63 17.40 -27.92
CA LEU A 38 19.60 17.54 -26.45
C LEU A 38 20.98 17.88 -25.84
N LEU A 39 22.04 18.00 -26.65
CA LEU A 39 23.40 18.34 -26.19
C LEU A 39 23.73 19.83 -26.30
N ALA A 40 22.85 20.66 -26.83
CA ALA A 40 23.12 22.07 -27.08
C ALA A 40 22.54 23.06 -26.03
N ALA A 41 21.83 22.57 -24.99
CA ALA A 41 21.26 23.40 -23.93
C ALA A 41 22.12 23.44 -22.64
N LEU A 42 23.33 22.91 -22.67
CA LEU A 42 24.32 23.04 -21.58
C LEU A 42 25.27 24.26 -21.79
N GLY A 43 24.72 25.35 -22.27
CA GLY A 43 25.41 26.64 -22.36
C GLY A 43 25.21 27.45 -21.09
N SER A 44 26.22 27.41 -20.23
CA SER A 44 26.68 28.45 -19.27
C SER A 44 25.59 29.34 -18.63
N THR A 45 25.13 28.95 -17.45
CA THR A 45 24.92 29.91 -16.38
C THR A 45 25.72 29.41 -15.17
N ASP A 46 26.83 30.07 -14.91
CA ASP A 46 27.55 29.97 -13.65
C ASP A 46 26.66 30.55 -12.54
N GLY A 47 25.83 29.70 -11.98
CA GLY A 47 25.10 29.88 -10.75
C GLY A 47 25.42 28.69 -9.87
N ALA A 48 26.39 28.87 -8.98
CA ALA A 48 26.82 27.87 -8.00
C ALA A 48 25.64 27.44 -7.13
N LEU A 49 25.03 26.32 -7.47
CA LEU A 49 24.21 25.57 -6.56
C LEU A 49 25.07 24.43 -6.00
N ALA A 50 25.82 24.76 -4.95
CA ALA A 50 26.46 23.77 -4.12
C ALA A 50 25.40 23.02 -3.35
N GLN A 51 24.86 21.95 -3.95
CA GLN A 51 24.41 20.84 -3.15
C GLN A 51 25.71 20.21 -2.64
N THR A 52 25.95 20.29 -1.34
CA THR A 52 27.04 19.60 -0.69
C THR A 52 26.90 18.13 -1.02
N ALA A 53 27.60 17.64 -2.05
CA ALA A 53 28.15 16.31 -1.97
C ALA A 53 28.75 16.25 -0.57
N SER A 54 28.27 15.30 0.26
CA SER A 54 28.86 15.04 1.55
C SER A 54 30.36 14.99 1.28
N THR A 55 31.06 16.05 1.62
CA THR A 55 32.50 16.04 1.60
C THR A 55 32.87 14.92 2.52
N VAL A 56 33.49 13.88 2.01
CA VAL A 56 34.21 12.92 2.81
C VAL A 56 35.15 13.80 3.62
N ASP A 57 34.74 14.06 4.86
CA ASP A 57 35.59 14.68 5.82
C ASP A 57 36.80 13.76 5.90
N ASP A 58 37.99 14.25 5.79
CA ASP A 58 39.26 13.50 5.74
C ASP A 58 39.47 12.64 7.01
N THR A 59 38.47 12.57 7.89
CA THR A 59 38.35 11.70 9.08
C THR A 59 37.64 10.37 8.81
N GLY A 60 37.20 10.07 7.59
CA GLY A 60 36.76 8.72 7.18
C GLY A 60 35.56 8.14 7.93
N THR A 61 34.68 8.92 8.54
CA THR A 61 33.42 8.45 9.13
C THR A 61 32.30 8.62 8.14
N LEU A 62 31.86 7.51 7.54
CA LEU A 62 30.63 7.46 6.73
C LEU A 62 29.41 7.84 7.57
N ASP A 63 28.50 8.62 7.02
CA ASP A 63 27.31 9.13 7.70
C ASP A 63 26.53 8.03 8.41
N THR A 64 26.22 8.28 9.67
CA THR A 64 25.45 7.36 10.48
C THR A 64 23.98 7.43 10.05
N VAL A 65 23.43 6.33 9.52
CA VAL A 65 22.01 6.25 9.20
C VAL A 65 21.20 6.48 10.47
N ILE A 66 20.48 7.59 10.52
CA ILE A 66 19.58 7.92 11.63
C ILE A 66 18.18 7.42 11.28
N VAL A 67 17.54 6.77 12.25
CA VAL A 67 16.16 6.29 12.14
C VAL A 67 15.30 6.89 13.25
N THR A 68 14.00 6.93 13.03
CA THR A 68 13.02 7.42 14.02
C THR A 68 12.06 6.34 14.49
N ALA A 69 12.49 5.09 14.42
CA ALA A 69 11.74 3.89 14.77
C ALA A 69 11.20 3.91 16.21
N ARG A 70 11.92 4.51 17.14
CA ARG A 70 11.51 4.65 18.55
C ARG A 70 10.98 6.05 18.87
N LYS A 71 10.39 6.74 17.88
CA LYS A 71 9.85 8.12 18.03
C LYS A 71 10.91 9.16 18.46
N ARG A 72 12.20 8.84 18.29
CA ARG A 72 13.37 9.68 18.54
C ARG A 72 14.47 9.35 17.53
N GLY A 73 15.27 10.34 17.14
CA GLY A 73 16.39 10.13 16.20
C GLY A 73 17.52 9.32 16.83
N GLU A 74 17.80 8.14 16.31
CA GLU A 74 18.83 7.23 16.81
C GLU A 74 19.58 6.58 15.66
N SER A 75 20.86 6.23 15.90
CA SER A 75 21.59 5.43 14.90
C SER A 75 20.97 4.05 14.72
N LEU A 76 20.72 3.64 13.47
CA LEU A 76 20.20 2.31 13.12
C LEU A 76 20.97 1.17 13.79
N ALA A 77 22.31 1.31 13.94
CA ALA A 77 23.16 0.32 14.58
C ALA A 77 22.90 0.16 16.09
N LYS A 78 22.25 1.15 16.72
CA LYS A 78 21.96 1.15 18.17
C LYS A 78 20.52 0.83 18.51
N VAL A 79 19.64 0.69 17.53
CA VAL A 79 18.24 0.31 17.75
C VAL A 79 18.12 -1.20 17.79
N PRO A 80 17.72 -1.83 18.94
CA PRO A 80 17.65 -3.29 19.09
C PRO A 80 16.35 -3.86 18.51
N GLU A 81 16.13 -3.62 17.22
CA GLU A 81 14.97 -4.07 16.46
C GLU A 81 15.38 -4.34 15.02
N SER A 82 14.69 -5.24 14.33
CA SER A 82 14.92 -5.46 12.90
C SER A 82 14.27 -4.36 12.08
N ILE A 83 15.08 -3.59 11.36
CA ILE A 83 14.64 -2.43 10.57
C ILE A 83 15.38 -2.45 9.24
N THR A 84 14.64 -2.42 8.13
CA THR A 84 15.18 -2.15 6.81
C THR A 84 15.05 -0.65 6.50
N VAL A 85 16.12 -0.03 6.04
CA VAL A 85 16.13 1.40 5.69
C VAL A 85 16.54 1.57 4.23
N PHE A 86 15.79 2.40 3.51
CA PHE A 86 16.16 2.91 2.20
C PHE A 86 16.39 4.42 2.34
N THR A 87 17.65 4.86 2.30
CA THR A 87 18.00 6.29 2.32
C THR A 87 17.70 6.92 0.97
N SER A 88 17.72 8.26 0.87
CA SER A 88 17.54 8.98 -0.40
C SER A 88 18.50 8.49 -1.49
N GLU A 89 19.74 8.17 -1.14
CA GLU A 89 20.75 7.62 -2.05
C GLU A 89 20.35 6.21 -2.53
N SER A 90 19.88 5.35 -1.62
CA SER A 90 19.39 4.00 -1.99
C SER A 90 18.14 4.07 -2.86
N LEU A 91 17.21 5.00 -2.55
CA LEU A 91 16.00 5.22 -3.35
C LEU A 91 16.36 5.61 -4.79
N ALA A 92 17.31 6.53 -4.95
CA ALA A 92 17.80 6.95 -6.25
C ALA A 92 18.58 5.82 -6.96
N ALA A 93 19.55 5.19 -6.27
CA ALA A 93 20.44 4.18 -6.84
C ALA A 93 19.69 2.95 -7.40
N PHE A 94 18.65 2.48 -6.72
CA PHE A 94 17.84 1.35 -7.12
C PHE A 94 16.52 1.76 -7.81
N ASN A 95 16.35 3.04 -8.13
CA ASN A 95 15.16 3.59 -8.79
C ASN A 95 13.85 3.14 -8.11
N ILE A 96 13.78 3.34 -6.79
CA ILE A 96 12.61 3.01 -5.97
C ILE A 96 11.60 4.14 -6.04
N GLN A 97 10.40 3.87 -6.56
CA GLN A 97 9.39 4.89 -6.86
C GLN A 97 8.01 4.60 -6.29
N SER A 98 7.77 3.34 -5.91
CA SER A 98 6.49 2.86 -5.43
C SER A 98 6.68 1.86 -4.30
N PHE A 99 5.58 1.51 -3.65
CA PHE A 99 5.56 0.45 -2.64
C PHE A 99 6.18 -0.86 -3.14
N ASN A 100 5.84 -1.27 -4.35
CA ASN A 100 6.31 -2.53 -4.92
C ASN A 100 7.83 -2.61 -4.98
N ASP A 101 8.48 -1.49 -5.26
CA ASP A 101 9.94 -1.44 -5.44
C ASP A 101 10.68 -1.70 -4.13
N TYR A 102 10.24 -1.11 -3.01
CA TYR A 102 10.90 -1.36 -1.73
C TYR A 102 10.41 -2.61 -1.01
N ALA A 103 9.14 -3.00 -1.19
CA ALA A 103 8.60 -4.21 -0.57
C ALA A 103 9.28 -5.47 -1.10
N THR A 104 9.52 -5.57 -2.42
CA THR A 104 10.23 -6.72 -3.03
C THR A 104 11.70 -6.80 -2.66
N LYS A 105 12.28 -5.72 -2.13
CA LYS A 105 13.68 -5.65 -1.69
C LYS A 105 13.84 -5.76 -0.16
N THR A 106 12.73 -5.93 0.57
CA THR A 106 12.72 -6.05 2.03
C THR A 106 12.50 -7.50 2.44
N PRO A 107 13.39 -8.13 3.22
CA PRO A 107 13.22 -9.49 3.71
C PRO A 107 11.94 -9.66 4.54
N ASN A 108 11.25 -10.79 4.36
CA ASN A 108 10.01 -11.15 5.04
C ASN A 108 8.89 -10.11 4.88
N VAL A 109 8.89 -9.37 3.75
CA VAL A 109 7.78 -8.54 3.31
C VAL A 109 7.18 -9.14 2.04
N SER A 110 5.88 -9.30 2.03
CA SER A 110 5.12 -9.72 0.86
C SER A 110 3.83 -8.91 0.77
N PHE A 111 3.16 -8.97 -0.37
CA PHE A 111 1.92 -8.24 -0.57
C PHE A 111 1.07 -8.88 -1.66
N ALA A 112 -0.21 -8.55 -1.62
CA ALA A 112 -1.18 -8.88 -2.66
C ALA A 112 -2.06 -7.67 -2.96
N TYR A 113 -2.53 -7.56 -4.20
CA TYR A 113 -3.54 -6.58 -4.60
C TYR A 113 -4.89 -7.24 -4.76
N GLY A 114 -5.95 -6.45 -4.61
CA GLY A 114 -7.32 -6.90 -4.74
C GLY A 114 -7.85 -7.52 -3.46
N ALA A 115 -8.51 -6.73 -2.65
CA ALA A 115 -9.07 -7.14 -1.37
C ALA A 115 -10.47 -7.75 -1.48
N GLY A 116 -10.77 -8.48 -2.55
CA GLY A 116 -12.09 -9.10 -2.73
C GLY A 116 -13.20 -8.09 -3.10
N SER A 117 -14.44 -8.40 -2.74
CA SER A 117 -15.65 -7.68 -3.17
C SER A 117 -15.80 -6.25 -2.61
N THR A 118 -14.94 -5.85 -1.68
CA THR A 118 -14.86 -4.46 -1.21
C THR A 118 -13.71 -3.74 -1.88
N GLY A 119 -13.22 -4.31 -2.98
CA GLY A 119 -11.97 -3.94 -3.57
C GLY A 119 -11.98 -2.56 -4.18
N ILE A 120 -11.42 -1.64 -3.47
CA ILE A 120 -10.67 -0.59 -4.14
C ILE A 120 -9.69 -1.33 -5.06
N SER A 121 -9.74 -1.10 -6.36
CA SER A 121 -8.94 -1.85 -7.34
C SER A 121 -7.44 -1.80 -7.06
N ASN A 122 -6.98 -0.76 -6.39
CA ASN A 122 -5.60 -0.58 -5.94
C ASN A 122 -5.37 -0.95 -4.46
N ALA A 123 -6.38 -1.49 -3.75
CA ALA A 123 -6.17 -1.93 -2.39
C ALA A 123 -5.13 -3.05 -2.33
N ARG A 124 -4.14 -2.87 -1.49
CA ARG A 124 -3.12 -3.88 -1.21
C ARG A 124 -3.21 -4.34 0.22
N THR A 125 -2.80 -5.57 0.43
CA THR A 125 -2.58 -6.15 1.74
C THR A 125 -1.09 -6.44 1.86
N ALA A 126 -0.41 -5.77 2.76
CA ALA A 126 0.98 -6.06 3.08
C ALA A 126 1.07 -7.11 4.18
N SER A 127 2.07 -7.96 4.09
CA SER A 127 2.43 -8.92 5.11
C SER A 127 3.87 -8.69 5.53
N ILE A 128 4.12 -8.65 6.82
CA ILE A 128 5.46 -8.62 7.39
C ILE A 128 5.62 -9.83 8.30
N ARG A 129 6.65 -10.66 8.08
CA ARG A 129 6.92 -11.89 8.85
C ARG A 129 5.72 -12.84 8.90
N GLY A 130 5.01 -13.01 7.78
CA GLY A 130 3.86 -13.91 7.67
C GLY A 130 2.58 -13.42 8.33
N ILE A 131 2.60 -12.26 8.99
CA ILE A 131 1.42 -11.66 9.59
C ILE A 131 0.72 -10.83 8.52
N THR A 132 -0.48 -11.23 8.16
CA THR A 132 -1.29 -10.59 7.12
C THR A 132 -2.68 -10.27 7.65
N GLY A 133 -3.36 -9.33 7.04
CA GLY A 133 -4.73 -9.04 7.36
C GLY A 133 -5.29 -8.04 6.37
N GLN A 134 -6.48 -8.31 5.91
CA GLN A 134 -7.17 -7.43 4.98
C GLN A 134 -8.04 -6.45 5.73
N ASN A 135 -8.10 -5.23 5.24
CA ASN A 135 -9.00 -4.21 5.73
C ASN A 135 -10.31 -4.28 4.95
N LEU A 136 -11.26 -5.05 5.47
CA LEU A 136 -12.62 -5.12 4.97
C LEU A 136 -13.56 -4.37 5.90
N PHE A 137 -14.53 -3.66 5.36
CA PHE A 137 -15.58 -2.96 6.12
C PHE A 137 -15.05 -2.07 7.25
N GLY A 138 -13.87 -1.45 7.05
CA GLY A 138 -13.26 -0.58 8.06
C GLY A 138 -12.55 -1.32 9.20
N THR A 139 -12.26 -2.62 9.07
CA THR A 139 -11.37 -3.33 9.99
C THR A 139 -9.92 -2.85 9.82
N ALA A 140 -9.14 -2.84 10.89
CA ALA A 140 -7.75 -2.42 10.84
C ALA A 140 -6.88 -3.40 10.03
N GLY A 141 -5.93 -2.89 9.25
CA GLY A 141 -4.88 -3.71 8.63
C GLY A 141 -3.91 -4.28 9.67
N ALA A 142 -3.10 -5.25 9.28
CA ALA A 142 -2.07 -5.84 10.15
C ALA A 142 -0.77 -5.03 10.14
N THR A 143 -0.50 -4.30 9.08
CA THR A 143 0.71 -3.48 8.88
C THR A 143 0.36 -2.00 8.95
N GLY A 144 1.05 -1.25 9.80
CA GLY A 144 0.88 0.20 9.90
C GLY A 144 1.62 0.92 8.77
N PHE A 145 0.97 1.91 8.17
CA PHE A 145 1.58 2.81 7.19
C PHE A 145 1.59 4.23 7.75
N TYR A 146 2.71 4.90 7.60
CA TYR A 146 2.92 6.25 8.12
C TYR A 146 3.59 7.14 7.09
N ILE A 147 3.13 8.37 7.00
CA ILE A 147 3.87 9.46 6.38
C ILE A 147 4.33 10.37 7.51
N ASP A 148 5.63 10.38 7.78
CA ASP A 148 6.27 10.91 9.00
C ASP A 148 5.64 10.30 10.28
N ASP A 149 4.91 11.09 11.07
CA ASP A 149 4.25 10.62 12.29
C ASP A 149 2.73 10.38 12.11
N THR A 150 2.18 10.60 10.91
CA THR A 150 0.76 10.42 10.62
C THR A 150 0.46 9.01 10.12
N PRO A 151 -0.40 8.24 10.79
CA PRO A 151 -0.90 6.98 10.25
C PRO A 151 -1.82 7.25 9.06
N VAL A 152 -1.66 6.45 8.01
CA VAL A 152 -2.45 6.52 6.78
C VAL A 152 -2.94 5.13 6.39
N PRO A 153 -4.02 5.01 5.60
CA PRO A 153 -4.49 3.71 5.14
C PRO A 153 -3.43 2.95 4.36
N GLU A 154 -3.32 1.64 4.60
CA GLU A 154 -2.42 0.73 3.91
C GLU A 154 -2.61 0.73 2.38
N SER A 155 -3.83 1.03 1.94
CA SER A 155 -4.23 1.00 0.53
C SER A 155 -3.77 2.20 -0.30
N ILE A 156 -3.25 3.28 0.29
CA ILE A 156 -2.66 4.38 -0.50
C ILE A 156 -1.27 4.00 -0.99
N ASP A 157 -0.90 4.49 -2.17
CA ASP A 157 0.45 4.34 -2.73
C ASP A 157 1.08 5.70 -3.03
N PRO A 158 1.63 6.38 -2.01
CA PRO A 158 2.31 7.64 -2.22
C PRO A 158 3.51 7.45 -3.14
N ARG A 159 3.64 8.28 -4.16
CA ARG A 159 4.85 8.29 -5.00
C ARG A 159 6.08 8.64 -4.16
N VAL A 160 7.15 7.88 -4.38
CA VAL A 160 8.43 8.07 -3.72
C VAL A 160 9.17 9.22 -4.41
N VAL A 161 8.73 10.44 -4.12
CA VAL A 161 9.36 11.67 -4.63
C VAL A 161 9.74 12.53 -3.42
N ASP A 162 10.99 12.98 -3.38
CA ASP A 162 11.52 13.88 -2.34
C ASP A 162 11.40 13.32 -0.91
N LEU A 163 11.62 12.03 -0.75
CA LEU A 163 11.74 11.40 0.56
C LEU A 163 13.17 11.47 1.07
N GLU A 164 13.32 11.62 2.38
CA GLU A 164 14.61 11.46 3.07
C GLU A 164 14.96 9.98 3.17
N ARG A 165 13.97 9.13 3.56
CA ARG A 165 14.14 7.69 3.67
C ARG A 165 12.81 6.96 3.80
N ILE A 166 12.86 5.65 3.63
CA ILE A 166 11.79 4.71 4.00
C ILE A 166 12.32 3.80 5.10
N GLU A 167 11.56 3.66 6.18
CA GLU A 167 11.85 2.75 7.29
C GLU A 167 10.81 1.63 7.31
N VAL A 168 11.23 0.37 7.26
CA VAL A 168 10.36 -0.80 7.45
C VAL A 168 10.73 -1.48 8.76
N LEU A 169 9.90 -1.27 9.77
CA LEU A 169 10.04 -1.83 11.11
C LEU A 169 9.34 -3.19 11.13
N LYS A 170 10.04 -4.25 11.45
CA LYS A 170 9.53 -5.61 11.41
C LYS A 170 9.22 -6.14 12.80
N GLY A 171 8.11 -6.86 12.94
CA GLY A 171 7.57 -7.30 14.21
C GLY A 171 6.69 -6.27 14.90
N PRO A 172 5.98 -6.66 15.97
CA PRO A 172 4.98 -5.81 16.62
C PRO A 172 5.52 -4.48 17.11
N GLN A 173 4.87 -3.41 16.69
CA GLN A 173 5.15 -2.04 17.11
C GLN A 173 4.00 -1.43 17.93
N GLY A 174 3.18 -2.29 18.53
CA GLY A 174 1.97 -1.89 19.25
C GLY A 174 2.21 -0.93 20.41
N THR A 175 3.40 -0.92 21.03
CA THR A 175 3.74 -0.04 22.14
C THR A 175 3.83 1.43 21.72
N LEU A 176 4.55 1.76 20.65
CA LEU A 176 4.76 3.16 20.23
C LEU A 176 3.81 3.62 19.13
N PHE A 177 3.35 2.70 18.26
CA PHE A 177 2.55 3.05 17.08
C PHE A 177 1.07 2.65 17.20
N GLY A 178 0.74 1.67 18.03
CA GLY A 178 -0.64 1.32 18.37
C GLY A 178 -1.26 0.24 17.49
N GLU A 179 -2.56 0.36 17.22
CA GLU A 179 -3.29 -0.57 16.36
C GLU A 179 -2.73 -0.55 14.93
N SER A 180 -3.06 -1.54 14.12
CA SER A 180 -2.52 -1.73 12.78
C SER A 180 -0.99 -1.92 12.71
N SER A 181 -0.31 -2.01 13.86
CA SER A 181 1.13 -2.28 13.96
C SER A 181 1.40 -3.68 14.47
N LEU A 182 0.51 -4.63 14.14
CA LEU A 182 0.59 -6.04 14.55
C LEU A 182 1.78 -6.75 13.90
N ALA A 183 1.97 -6.54 12.60
CA ALA A 183 3.04 -7.12 11.80
C ALA A 183 4.32 -6.27 11.82
N GLY A 184 4.15 -4.97 11.95
CA GLY A 184 5.19 -3.97 11.83
C GLY A 184 4.69 -2.69 11.18
N ASN A 185 5.62 -1.81 10.82
CA ASN A 185 5.28 -0.52 10.21
C ASN A 185 6.14 -0.21 8.99
N VAL A 186 5.53 0.43 8.01
CA VAL A 186 6.21 1.10 6.90
C VAL A 186 6.08 2.60 7.12
N ARG A 187 7.20 3.31 7.15
CA ARG A 187 7.24 4.75 7.38
C ARG A 187 7.95 5.44 6.24
N LEU A 188 7.28 6.38 5.61
CA LEU A 188 7.85 7.27 4.60
C LEU A 188 8.20 8.58 5.29
N ILE A 189 9.48 8.91 5.35
CA ILE A 189 10.00 10.12 5.98
C ILE A 189 10.30 11.15 4.90
N THR A 190 9.61 12.29 4.96
CA THR A 190 9.77 13.36 3.97
C THR A 190 10.99 14.21 4.26
N LYS A 191 11.62 14.79 3.22
CA LYS A 191 12.69 15.76 3.40
C LYS A 191 12.17 17.03 4.06
N GLU A 192 12.93 17.52 5.04
CA GLU A 192 12.65 18.82 5.65
C GLU A 192 13.17 19.96 4.76
N PRO A 193 12.54 21.16 4.82
CA PRO A 193 13.11 22.36 4.22
C PRO A 193 14.48 22.69 4.80
N ASP A 194 15.40 23.03 3.93
CA ASP A 194 16.73 23.53 4.30
C ASP A 194 16.65 25.03 4.64
N LEU A 195 17.05 25.39 5.85
CA LEU A 195 17.03 26.76 6.34
C LEU A 195 18.21 27.61 5.86
N GLU A 196 19.23 27.01 5.24
CA GLU A 196 20.49 27.66 4.92
C GLU A 196 20.66 27.87 3.41
N SER A 197 20.05 27.02 2.58
CA SER A 197 20.32 27.04 1.14
C SER A 197 19.05 26.98 0.27
N ASP A 198 19.11 27.70 -0.85
CA ASP A 198 18.12 27.55 -1.91
C ASP A 198 18.52 26.42 -2.85
N SER A 199 17.53 25.69 -3.35
CA SER A 199 17.79 24.66 -4.36
C SER A 199 16.60 24.49 -5.28
N LEU A 200 16.88 24.08 -6.53
CA LEU A 200 15.88 23.72 -7.52
C LEU A 200 16.33 22.45 -8.23
N GLY A 201 15.51 21.40 -8.14
CA GLY A 201 15.70 20.13 -8.83
C GLY A 201 14.54 19.85 -9.77
N TYR A 202 14.81 19.07 -10.81
CA TYR A 202 13.79 18.56 -11.72
C TYR A 202 14.03 17.08 -12.02
N ILE A 203 12.96 16.38 -12.32
CA ILE A 203 12.96 14.98 -12.74
C ILE A 203 12.14 14.92 -14.02
N ALA A 204 12.60 14.18 -15.02
CA ALA A 204 11.81 13.89 -16.22
C ALA A 204 12.20 12.51 -16.75
N ASP A 205 11.20 11.77 -17.22
CA ASP A 205 11.37 10.45 -17.79
C ASP A 205 10.41 10.20 -18.94
N VAL A 206 10.82 9.28 -19.80
CA VAL A 206 10.00 8.72 -20.86
C VAL A 206 10.33 7.23 -21.01
N GLY A 207 9.32 6.42 -21.23
CA GLY A 207 9.50 4.97 -21.33
C GLY A 207 8.43 4.28 -22.13
N PHE A 208 8.58 2.94 -22.23
CA PHE A 208 7.63 2.08 -22.93
C PHE A 208 7.47 0.77 -22.17
N THR A 209 6.24 0.38 -21.96
CA THR A 209 5.89 -0.91 -21.38
C THR A 209 5.52 -1.90 -22.47
N SER A 210 6.13 -3.10 -22.44
CA SER A 210 5.85 -4.16 -23.40
C SER A 210 4.40 -4.62 -23.32
N GLY A 211 3.70 -4.62 -24.46
CA GLY A 211 2.26 -4.90 -24.51
C GLY A 211 1.39 -3.70 -24.18
N GLY A 212 2.00 -2.56 -23.86
CA GLY A 212 1.31 -1.30 -23.59
C GLY A 212 0.72 -0.69 -24.86
N GLY A 213 -0.30 0.15 -24.65
CA GLY A 213 -0.95 0.93 -25.71
C GLY A 213 -0.48 2.36 -25.80
N SER A 214 0.28 2.85 -24.81
CA SER A 214 0.78 4.21 -24.71
C SER A 214 2.25 4.24 -24.28
N ALA A 215 2.84 5.44 -24.26
CA ALA A 215 4.16 5.66 -23.68
C ALA A 215 4.04 5.93 -22.17
N ASP A 216 5.03 5.48 -21.40
CA ASP A 216 5.23 5.91 -20.02
C ASP A 216 5.90 7.29 -20.00
N GLY A 217 5.65 8.09 -19.01
CA GLY A 217 6.37 9.34 -18.82
C GLY A 217 6.00 10.11 -17.59
N GLY A 218 6.92 10.89 -17.09
CA GLY A 218 6.73 11.69 -15.91
C GLY A 218 7.60 12.94 -15.88
N ALA A 219 7.17 13.89 -15.06
CA ALA A 219 7.96 15.06 -14.74
C ALA A 219 7.69 15.51 -13.30
N GLY A 220 8.70 16.09 -12.69
CA GLY A 220 8.60 16.65 -11.35
C GLY A 220 9.57 17.78 -11.12
N VAL A 221 9.23 18.65 -10.18
CA VAL A 221 10.07 19.75 -9.72
C VAL A 221 10.09 19.76 -8.19
N VAL A 222 11.27 20.01 -7.64
CA VAL A 222 11.50 20.17 -6.22
C VAL A 222 12.25 21.47 -6.00
N GLY A 223 11.65 22.40 -5.26
CA GLY A 223 12.28 23.69 -4.90
C GLY A 223 12.39 23.82 -3.38
N ASN A 224 13.52 24.35 -2.92
CA ASN A 224 13.72 24.80 -1.54
C ASN A 224 14.11 26.26 -1.54
N MET A 225 13.51 27.05 -0.67
CA MET A 225 13.82 28.46 -0.53
C MET A 225 13.99 28.80 0.97
N ALA A 226 15.19 29.26 1.32
CA ALA A 226 15.48 29.82 2.64
C ALA A 226 14.97 31.28 2.71
N VAL A 227 13.66 31.44 3.00
CA VAL A 227 12.99 32.76 3.01
C VAL A 227 13.61 33.72 4.03
N VAL A 228 13.94 33.20 5.19
CA VAL A 228 14.72 33.88 6.22
C VAL A 228 15.77 32.88 6.68
N PRO A 229 17.04 33.08 6.29
CA PRO A 229 18.12 32.17 6.66
C PRO A 229 18.08 31.80 8.15
N ASP A 230 18.33 30.55 8.47
CA ASP A 230 18.28 29.94 9.80
C ASP A 230 16.91 29.94 10.49
N ARG A 231 15.88 30.58 9.91
CA ARG A 231 14.60 30.74 10.60
C ARG A 231 13.37 30.23 9.83
N LEU A 232 13.30 30.50 8.54
CA LEU A 232 12.14 30.13 7.75
C LEU A 232 12.56 29.62 6.38
N ALA A 233 12.22 28.38 6.08
CA ALA A 233 12.34 27.84 4.74
C ALA A 233 11.04 27.23 4.26
N ILE A 234 10.84 27.23 2.96
CA ILE A 234 9.71 26.61 2.28
C ILE A 234 10.26 25.62 1.24
N ARG A 235 9.74 24.40 1.28
CA ARG A 235 10.05 23.36 0.28
C ARG A 235 8.76 22.99 -0.46
N VAL A 236 8.85 22.94 -1.78
CA VAL A 236 7.74 22.61 -2.67
C VAL A 236 8.16 21.46 -3.58
N THR A 237 7.32 20.45 -3.67
CA THR A 237 7.47 19.33 -4.60
C THR A 237 6.21 19.20 -5.42
N LEU A 238 6.32 19.13 -6.75
CA LEU A 238 5.21 18.85 -7.65
C LEU A 238 5.65 17.78 -8.65
N PHE A 239 4.75 16.87 -8.98
CA PHE A 239 5.02 15.80 -9.94
C PHE A 239 3.75 15.39 -10.69
N GLY A 240 3.96 14.87 -11.89
CA GLY A 240 2.95 14.20 -12.70
C GLY A 240 3.58 13.04 -13.43
N ASN A 241 2.86 11.91 -13.53
CA ASN A 241 3.35 10.66 -14.05
C ASN A 241 2.26 9.90 -14.78
N HIS A 242 2.58 9.29 -15.91
CA HIS A 242 1.74 8.37 -16.64
C HIS A 242 2.45 7.03 -16.80
N ASP A 243 1.89 5.99 -16.22
CA ASP A 243 2.34 4.61 -16.36
C ASP A 243 1.41 3.91 -17.37
N ALA A 244 1.94 3.44 -18.48
CA ALA A 244 1.16 2.78 -19.54
C ALA A 244 0.55 1.47 -19.06
N GLY A 245 -0.66 1.18 -19.54
CA GLY A 245 -1.32 -0.09 -19.31
C GLY A 245 -0.73 -1.20 -20.17
N TYR A 246 -0.66 -2.39 -19.64
CA TYR A 246 -0.11 -3.57 -20.32
C TYR A 246 -1.18 -4.61 -20.69
N LEU A 247 -2.43 -4.34 -20.39
CA LEU A 247 -3.55 -5.23 -20.70
C LEU A 247 -4.32 -4.75 -21.92
N THR A 248 -4.98 -5.70 -22.57
CA THR A 248 -5.89 -5.45 -23.69
C THR A 248 -7.28 -5.98 -23.31
N ARG A 249 -8.31 -5.17 -23.36
CA ARG A 249 -9.69 -5.68 -23.30
C ARG A 249 -10.24 -5.95 -24.69
N THR A 250 -11.08 -6.95 -24.79
CA THR A 250 -11.81 -7.25 -26.02
C THR A 250 -13.29 -7.40 -25.73
N PHE A 251 -14.14 -7.01 -26.70
CA PHE A 251 -15.58 -7.14 -26.63
C PHE A 251 -16.18 -7.35 -28.04
N PRO A 252 -17.38 -7.95 -28.16
CA PRO A 252 -18.03 -8.17 -29.45
C PRO A 252 -18.35 -6.86 -30.17
N GLN A 253 -18.15 -6.81 -31.48
CA GLN A 253 -18.49 -5.64 -32.30
C GLN A 253 -19.99 -5.42 -32.46
N THR A 254 -20.77 -6.47 -32.39
CA THR A 254 -22.22 -6.42 -32.50
C THR A 254 -22.87 -6.85 -31.18
N ARG A 255 -23.76 -6.04 -30.67
CA ARG A 255 -24.64 -6.40 -29.55
C ARG A 255 -25.70 -7.38 -30.07
N SER A 256 -25.39 -8.66 -30.18
CA SER A 256 -26.42 -9.66 -30.44
C SER A 256 -26.71 -10.42 -29.15
N PRO A 257 -27.90 -10.28 -28.57
CA PRO A 257 -28.31 -11.08 -27.42
C PRO A 257 -28.71 -12.51 -27.79
N ALA A 258 -28.66 -12.83 -29.06
CA ALA A 258 -29.16 -14.12 -29.56
C ALA A 258 -28.04 -15.17 -29.60
N ALA A 259 -28.23 -16.24 -28.84
CA ALA A 259 -27.63 -17.55 -28.97
C ALA A 259 -26.07 -17.61 -28.81
N GLY A 260 -25.63 -17.82 -27.60
CA GLY A 260 -24.25 -18.19 -27.33
C GLY A 260 -23.64 -17.45 -26.15
N ASP A 261 -22.49 -17.93 -25.69
CA ASP A 261 -21.68 -17.22 -24.70
C ASP A 261 -21.13 -15.93 -25.36
N PRO A 262 -21.52 -14.73 -24.88
CA PRO A 262 -21.04 -13.47 -25.47
C PRO A 262 -19.53 -13.30 -25.39
N LEU A 263 -18.84 -14.06 -24.55
CA LEU A 263 -17.38 -14.09 -24.50
C LEU A 263 -16.77 -14.74 -25.75
N LEU A 264 -17.50 -15.61 -26.44
CA LEU A 264 -17.07 -16.32 -27.63
C LEU A 264 -17.49 -15.67 -28.94
N ALA A 265 -18.32 -14.62 -28.89
CA ALA A 265 -18.81 -13.95 -30.10
C ALA A 265 -17.68 -13.25 -30.87
N ALA A 266 -17.61 -13.46 -32.18
CA ALA A 266 -16.66 -12.86 -33.12
C ALA A 266 -17.42 -12.07 -34.21
N PRO A 267 -16.87 -11.02 -34.84
CA PRO A 267 -15.57 -10.41 -34.55
C PRO A 267 -15.55 -9.59 -33.27
N ARG A 268 -14.34 -9.39 -32.72
CA ARG A 268 -14.13 -8.65 -31.46
C ARG A 268 -13.31 -7.38 -31.70
N THR A 269 -13.69 -6.31 -31.04
CA THR A 269 -12.89 -5.08 -30.93
C THR A 269 -11.85 -5.26 -29.83
N ARG A 270 -10.65 -4.73 -30.06
CA ARG A 270 -9.53 -4.74 -29.12
C ARG A 270 -9.19 -3.31 -28.70
N VAL A 271 -9.07 -3.10 -27.41
CA VAL A 271 -8.66 -1.82 -26.83
C VAL A 271 -7.49 -2.07 -25.87
N GLY A 272 -6.31 -1.57 -26.23
CA GLY A 272 -5.10 -1.65 -25.41
C GLY A 272 -5.11 -0.66 -24.25
N ASP A 273 -3.94 -0.54 -23.62
CA ASP A 273 -3.68 0.44 -22.55
C ASP A 273 -4.60 0.30 -21.33
N GLN A 274 -5.08 -0.93 -21.08
CA GLN A 274 -5.88 -1.20 -19.89
C GLN A 274 -4.95 -1.40 -18.68
N GLY A 275 -5.37 -0.85 -17.51
CA GLY A 275 -4.53 -0.76 -16.32
C GLY A 275 -3.50 0.37 -16.38
N ALA A 276 -3.61 1.31 -17.34
CA ALA A 276 -2.82 2.53 -17.32
C ALA A 276 -3.17 3.40 -16.13
N GLN A 277 -2.18 4.05 -15.56
CA GLN A 277 -2.33 4.90 -14.38
C GLN A 277 -1.75 6.29 -14.64
N THR A 278 -2.49 7.33 -14.30
CA THR A 278 -2.00 8.70 -14.29
C THR A 278 -2.04 9.23 -12.87
N THR A 279 -0.88 9.64 -12.36
CA THR A 279 -0.74 10.16 -10.99
C THR A 279 -0.15 11.55 -11.03
N TYR A 280 -0.73 12.49 -10.29
CA TYR A 280 -0.15 13.81 -10.06
C TYR A 280 -0.34 14.21 -8.61
N GLY A 281 0.61 14.96 -8.10
CA GLY A 281 0.61 15.33 -6.70
C GLY A 281 1.76 16.23 -6.32
N GLY A 282 1.91 16.39 -5.02
CA GLY A 282 3.00 17.19 -4.49
C GLY A 282 2.90 17.44 -3.00
N SER A 283 3.82 18.28 -2.54
CA SER A 283 3.87 18.76 -1.17
C SER A 283 4.29 20.20 -1.08
N VAL A 284 3.80 20.88 -0.05
CA VAL A 284 4.28 22.18 0.38
C VAL A 284 4.60 22.07 1.87
N THR A 285 5.84 22.33 2.24
CA THR A 285 6.29 22.29 3.64
C THR A 285 6.94 23.62 3.99
N ALA A 286 6.49 24.23 5.09
CA ALA A 286 7.12 25.37 5.72
C ALA A 286 7.75 24.95 7.05
N LEU A 287 9.02 25.23 7.25
CA LEU A 287 9.77 25.00 8.48
C LEU A 287 10.11 26.35 9.10
N PHE A 288 9.63 26.59 10.31
CA PHE A 288 9.86 27.81 11.06
C PHE A 288 10.58 27.51 12.38
N ARG A 289 11.82 27.97 12.49
CA ARG A 289 12.59 27.96 13.74
C ARG A 289 12.36 29.29 14.47
N ALA A 290 11.41 29.29 15.40
CA ALA A 290 11.06 30.49 16.18
C ALA A 290 12.21 30.87 17.12
N SER A 291 12.94 29.87 17.65
CA SER A 291 14.13 30.01 18.49
C SER A 291 14.95 28.71 18.40
N ASP A 292 16.11 28.65 19.05
CA ASP A 292 16.95 27.44 19.10
C ASP A 292 16.25 26.24 19.73
N TRP A 293 15.21 26.50 20.51
CA TRP A 293 14.46 25.48 21.23
C TRP A 293 13.02 25.26 20.71
N ILE A 294 12.49 26.12 19.82
CA ILE A 294 11.15 25.94 19.22
C ILE A 294 11.23 25.89 17.70
N THR A 295 10.72 24.79 17.15
CA THR A 295 10.57 24.62 15.71
C THR A 295 9.12 24.20 15.41
N ALA A 296 8.50 24.84 14.42
CA ALA A 296 7.20 24.48 13.88
C ALA A 296 7.35 24.07 12.42
N ARG A 297 6.66 23.00 12.02
CA ARG A 297 6.57 22.53 10.64
C ARG A 297 5.10 22.45 10.25
N ILE A 298 4.74 23.12 9.17
CA ILE A 298 3.40 23.04 8.56
C ILE A 298 3.58 22.39 7.20
N ARG A 299 2.77 21.40 6.89
CA ARG A 299 2.87 20.65 5.63
C ARG A 299 1.51 20.31 5.06
N LEU A 300 1.42 20.34 3.74
CA LEU A 300 0.35 19.78 2.95
C LEU A 300 0.97 18.80 1.95
N LEU A 301 0.55 17.53 2.00
CA LEU A 301 0.77 16.56 0.93
C LEU A 301 -0.55 16.28 0.24
N PHE A 302 -0.52 16.03 -1.08
CA PHE A 302 -1.68 15.60 -1.83
C PHE A 302 -1.27 14.76 -3.03
N GLN A 303 -2.14 13.83 -3.42
CA GLN A 303 -1.97 13.03 -4.63
C GLN A 303 -3.34 12.68 -5.21
N ASN A 304 -3.42 12.69 -6.53
CA ASN A 304 -4.54 12.21 -7.31
C ASN A 304 -4.03 11.14 -8.26
N THR A 305 -4.76 10.04 -8.35
CA THR A 305 -4.44 8.91 -9.22
C THR A 305 -5.70 8.51 -9.98
N ASP A 306 -5.60 8.46 -11.30
CA ASP A 306 -6.66 8.00 -12.18
C ASP A 306 -6.18 6.76 -12.94
N ASP A 307 -6.92 5.64 -12.83
CA ASP A 307 -6.61 4.36 -13.44
C ASP A 307 -7.60 4.00 -14.54
N LYS A 308 -7.12 3.43 -15.64
CA LYS A 308 -7.95 2.82 -16.69
C LYS A 308 -8.24 1.36 -16.37
N GLY A 309 -8.93 1.15 -15.24
CA GLY A 309 -9.25 -0.15 -14.71
C GLY A 309 -8.12 -0.80 -13.93
N PHE A 310 -8.46 -1.87 -13.27
CA PHE A 310 -7.55 -2.57 -12.38
C PHE A 310 -6.41 -3.26 -13.16
N PRO A 311 -5.15 -3.04 -12.82
CA PRO A 311 -4.00 -3.61 -13.52
C PRO A 311 -3.78 -5.08 -13.16
N ALA A 312 -4.82 -5.89 -13.23
CA ALA A 312 -4.82 -7.31 -12.94
C ALA A 312 -5.26 -8.12 -14.13
N THR A 313 -4.63 -9.27 -14.30
CA THR A 313 -4.95 -10.24 -15.33
C THR A 313 -5.55 -11.50 -14.75
N PHE A 314 -6.34 -12.21 -15.55
CA PHE A 314 -6.77 -13.55 -15.19
C PHE A 314 -5.59 -14.52 -15.27
N ALA A 315 -5.49 -15.40 -14.28
CA ALA A 315 -4.55 -16.50 -14.27
C ALA A 315 -5.31 -17.81 -14.07
N PRO A 316 -5.78 -18.47 -15.14
CA PRO A 316 -6.57 -19.68 -15.05
C PRO A 316 -5.88 -20.80 -14.27
N LEU A 317 -6.65 -21.48 -13.41
CA LEU A 317 -6.18 -22.66 -12.70
C LEU A 317 -6.10 -23.89 -13.63
N PRO A 318 -5.20 -24.83 -13.36
CA PRO A 318 -4.17 -24.84 -12.31
C PRO A 318 -2.87 -24.17 -12.72
N ALA A 319 -2.75 -23.72 -13.96
CA ALA A 319 -1.47 -23.32 -14.55
C ALA A 319 -0.96 -21.95 -14.10
N PHE A 320 -1.82 -21.09 -13.53
CA PHE A 320 -1.51 -19.71 -13.12
C PHE A 320 -0.73 -18.89 -14.17
N ARG A 321 -1.00 -19.12 -15.44
CA ARG A 321 -0.37 -18.33 -16.52
C ARG A 321 -1.15 -17.05 -16.73
N PRO A 322 -0.54 -15.88 -16.61
CA PRO A 322 -1.22 -14.60 -16.85
C PRO A 322 -1.77 -14.54 -18.28
N VAL A 323 -3.01 -14.11 -18.41
CA VAL A 323 -3.65 -13.80 -19.68
C VAL A 323 -3.79 -12.29 -19.78
N TYR A 324 -3.01 -11.67 -20.64
CA TYR A 324 -2.97 -10.20 -20.80
C TYR A 324 -4.13 -9.64 -21.63
N THR A 325 -5.05 -10.50 -22.08
CA THR A 325 -6.28 -10.11 -22.77
C THR A 325 -7.48 -10.37 -21.85
N LEU A 326 -8.26 -9.32 -21.60
CA LEU A 326 -9.47 -9.35 -20.80
C LEU A 326 -10.66 -9.44 -21.74
N ASP A 327 -11.23 -10.63 -21.88
CA ASP A 327 -12.41 -10.85 -22.73
C ASP A 327 -13.66 -10.40 -21.97
N ARG A 328 -14.40 -9.43 -22.54
CA ARG A 328 -15.60 -8.84 -21.95
C ARG A 328 -16.82 -9.15 -22.82
N ALA A 329 -17.98 -9.22 -22.20
CA ALA A 329 -19.24 -9.41 -22.91
C ALA A 329 -19.76 -8.09 -23.53
N PHE A 330 -19.37 -6.95 -22.95
CA PHE A 330 -19.80 -5.63 -23.35
C PHE A 330 -18.63 -4.64 -23.41
N ASP A 331 -18.84 -3.52 -24.09
CA ASP A 331 -17.91 -2.40 -24.08
C ASP A 331 -18.06 -1.59 -22.79
N VAL A 332 -17.35 -1.99 -21.75
CA VAL A 332 -17.26 -1.27 -20.48
C VAL A 332 -15.82 -0.85 -20.29
N GLN A 333 -15.60 0.44 -20.01
CA GLN A 333 -14.31 0.95 -19.59
C GLN A 333 -14.26 0.98 -18.07
N PRO A 334 -13.52 0.06 -17.43
CA PRO A 334 -13.27 0.14 -16.00
C PRO A 334 -12.42 1.38 -15.71
N SER A 335 -12.63 1.98 -14.55
CA SER A 335 -11.86 3.14 -14.09
C SER A 335 -11.77 3.17 -12.59
N ALA A 336 -10.70 3.74 -12.06
CA ALA A 336 -10.60 4.07 -10.65
C ALA A 336 -10.01 5.46 -10.49
N ALA A 337 -10.50 6.20 -9.50
CA ALA A 337 -9.98 7.50 -9.12
C ALA A 337 -9.69 7.49 -7.62
N ASP A 338 -8.46 7.85 -7.22
CA ASP A 338 -8.05 7.94 -5.83
C ASP A 338 -7.46 9.32 -5.56
N ARG A 339 -8.07 10.07 -4.67
CA ARG A 339 -7.70 11.45 -4.34
C ARG A 339 -7.53 11.58 -2.84
N TRP A 340 -6.37 12.02 -2.39
CA TRP A 340 -6.13 12.22 -0.97
C TRP A 340 -5.30 13.47 -0.68
N ALA A 341 -5.46 13.98 0.52
CA ALA A 341 -4.70 15.11 1.04
C ALA A 341 -4.40 14.92 2.53
N LEU A 342 -3.24 15.40 2.96
CA LEU A 342 -2.72 15.29 4.31
C LEU A 342 -2.11 16.62 4.76
N PRO A 343 -2.90 17.59 5.23
CA PRO A 343 -2.39 18.72 6.01
C PRO A 343 -1.93 18.25 7.40
N SER A 344 -0.79 18.75 7.86
CA SER A 344 -0.24 18.47 9.19
C SER A 344 0.51 19.67 9.77
N ILE A 345 0.55 19.71 11.08
CA ILE A 345 1.36 20.66 11.84
C ILE A 345 2.10 19.92 12.95
N ASP A 346 3.41 20.13 13.02
CA ASP A 346 4.27 19.59 14.06
C ASP A 346 4.92 20.74 14.82
N LEU A 347 4.82 20.70 16.12
CA LEU A 347 5.51 21.62 17.04
C LEU A 347 6.52 20.82 17.84
N LYS A 348 7.79 21.22 17.75
CA LYS A 348 8.89 20.61 18.50
C LYS A 348 9.51 21.61 19.42
N ILE A 349 9.57 21.25 20.70
CA ILE A 349 10.24 22.02 21.75
C ILE A 349 11.43 21.20 22.24
N ARG A 350 12.62 21.78 22.25
CA ARG A 350 13.84 21.13 22.77
C ARG A 350 14.27 21.84 24.03
N GLY A 351 14.56 21.09 25.09
CA GLY A 351 15.18 21.55 26.30
C GLY A 351 16.47 20.80 26.59
N ASP A 352 17.14 21.11 27.67
CA ASP A 352 18.32 20.37 28.12
C ASP A 352 17.87 18.97 28.59
N GLY A 353 18.23 17.93 27.79
CA GLY A 353 17.94 16.55 28.10
C GLY A 353 16.50 16.11 27.84
N PHE A 354 15.66 16.91 27.16
CA PHE A 354 14.34 16.47 26.72
C PHE A 354 13.87 17.16 25.44
N SER A 355 12.90 16.54 24.79
CA SER A 355 12.14 17.17 23.70
C SER A 355 10.65 16.84 23.83
N VAL A 356 9.81 17.82 23.53
CA VAL A 356 8.36 17.65 23.40
C VAL A 356 7.99 17.81 21.95
N VAL A 357 7.18 16.87 21.43
CA VAL A 357 6.64 16.95 20.07
C VAL A 357 5.13 16.84 20.17
N SER A 358 4.43 17.80 19.58
CA SER A 358 2.99 17.72 19.30
C SER A 358 2.82 17.65 17.81
N SER A 359 2.12 16.61 17.31
CA SER A 359 1.85 16.37 15.90
C SER A 359 0.36 16.23 15.69
N THR A 360 -0.24 17.15 14.93
CA THR A 360 -1.66 17.12 14.57
C THR A 360 -1.79 17.03 13.07
N SER A 361 -2.60 16.11 12.59
CA SER A 361 -2.82 15.88 11.16
C SER A 361 -4.27 15.54 10.83
N TYR A 362 -4.67 15.88 9.62
CA TYR A 362 -5.96 15.51 9.07
C TYR A 362 -5.75 14.83 7.73
N PHE A 363 -6.13 13.56 7.64
CA PHE A 363 -6.09 12.82 6.38
C PHE A 363 -7.48 12.77 5.78
N TYR A 364 -7.58 13.16 4.51
CA TYR A 364 -8.81 13.07 3.72
C TYR A 364 -8.55 12.22 2.49
N ARG A 365 -9.48 11.31 2.17
CA ARG A 365 -9.44 10.51 0.93
C ARG A 365 -10.83 10.31 0.37
N HIS A 366 -10.94 10.45 -0.93
CA HIS A 366 -12.08 10.01 -1.74
C HIS A 366 -11.56 9.09 -2.84
N ASN A 367 -12.14 7.90 -2.90
CA ASN A 367 -11.82 6.91 -3.91
C ASN A 367 -13.12 6.43 -4.57
N GLN A 368 -13.12 6.32 -5.90
CA GLN A 368 -14.19 5.70 -6.68
C GLN A 368 -13.60 4.62 -7.57
N ASP A 369 -14.26 3.49 -7.65
CA ASP A 369 -13.85 2.35 -8.45
C ASP A 369 -15.04 1.80 -9.24
N ILE A 370 -14.92 1.80 -10.57
CA ILE A 370 -15.93 1.29 -11.49
C ILE A 370 -15.37 0.10 -12.23
N GLU A 371 -15.91 -1.09 -11.99
CA GLU A 371 -15.47 -2.31 -12.62
C GLU A 371 -16.58 -2.99 -13.43
N ASP A 372 -16.17 -3.71 -14.47
CA ASP A 372 -17.05 -4.64 -15.20
C ASP A 372 -17.21 -5.93 -14.41
N SER A 373 -18.28 -6.03 -13.65
CA SER A 373 -18.66 -7.22 -12.88
C SER A 373 -19.59 -8.16 -13.64
N THR A 374 -19.81 -7.95 -14.94
CA THR A 374 -20.84 -8.65 -15.73
C THR A 374 -20.72 -10.17 -15.62
N TYR A 375 -19.54 -10.71 -15.87
CA TYR A 375 -19.34 -12.16 -15.85
C TYR A 375 -19.55 -12.76 -14.45
N GLY A 376 -18.94 -12.17 -13.42
CA GLY A 376 -19.06 -12.63 -12.04
C GLY A 376 -20.52 -12.59 -11.56
N THR A 377 -21.21 -11.49 -11.80
CA THR A 377 -22.61 -11.32 -11.43
C THR A 377 -23.52 -12.30 -12.16
N GLN A 378 -23.30 -12.53 -13.45
CA GLN A 378 -24.06 -13.54 -14.21
C GLN A 378 -23.87 -14.94 -13.66
N GLN A 379 -22.64 -15.31 -13.27
CA GLN A 379 -22.38 -16.63 -12.67
C GLN A 379 -23.11 -16.79 -11.32
N ILE A 380 -23.11 -15.74 -10.50
CA ILE A 380 -23.84 -15.74 -9.22
C ILE A 380 -25.35 -15.86 -9.46
N LEU A 381 -25.92 -15.05 -10.34
CA LEU A 381 -27.34 -15.09 -10.66
C LEU A 381 -27.78 -16.46 -11.17
N LYS A 382 -27.00 -17.06 -12.06
CA LYS A 382 -27.29 -18.38 -12.63
C LYS A 382 -27.03 -19.51 -11.64
N GLY A 383 -25.85 -19.54 -11.05
CA GLY A 383 -25.38 -20.68 -10.26
C GLY A 383 -25.94 -20.72 -8.84
N TYR A 384 -26.11 -19.58 -8.19
CA TYR A 384 -26.57 -19.50 -6.81
C TYR A 384 -28.08 -19.21 -6.70
N TYR A 385 -28.57 -18.27 -7.51
CA TYR A 385 -29.98 -17.88 -7.45
C TYR A 385 -30.86 -18.57 -8.47
N GLY A 386 -30.32 -19.39 -9.36
CA GLY A 386 -31.11 -20.15 -10.36
C GLY A 386 -31.81 -19.26 -11.39
N VAL A 387 -31.29 -18.06 -11.67
CA VAL A 387 -31.87 -17.16 -12.67
C VAL A 387 -31.56 -17.69 -14.07
N ALA A 388 -32.54 -18.25 -14.74
CA ALA A 388 -32.37 -18.94 -16.03
C ALA A 388 -32.04 -17.99 -17.18
N THR A 389 -32.66 -16.82 -17.22
CA THR A 389 -32.47 -15.79 -18.25
C THR A 389 -31.63 -14.67 -17.69
N LEU A 390 -30.52 -14.35 -18.36
CA LEU A 390 -29.61 -13.29 -17.93
C LEU A 390 -29.97 -11.99 -18.67
N PRO A 391 -29.85 -10.85 -17.99
CA PRO A 391 -30.01 -9.55 -18.62
C PRO A 391 -29.02 -9.34 -19.76
N THR A 392 -29.38 -8.53 -20.74
CA THR A 392 -28.58 -8.27 -21.95
C THR A 392 -27.74 -6.98 -21.86
N GLN A 393 -27.40 -6.56 -20.65
CA GLN A 393 -26.64 -5.35 -20.38
C GLN A 393 -25.45 -5.65 -19.46
N PRO A 394 -24.44 -4.74 -19.41
CA PRO A 394 -23.35 -4.88 -18.47
C PRO A 394 -23.82 -4.67 -17.02
N PHE A 395 -23.18 -5.36 -16.09
CA PHE A 395 -23.24 -5.08 -14.68
C PHE A 395 -21.98 -4.34 -14.27
N LEU A 396 -22.17 -3.15 -13.76
CA LEU A 396 -21.10 -2.33 -13.24
C LEU A 396 -21.05 -2.50 -11.72
N TRP A 397 -19.86 -2.63 -11.20
CA TRP A 397 -19.59 -2.51 -9.79
C TRP A 397 -19.01 -1.14 -9.57
N ASP A 398 -19.85 -0.20 -9.12
CA ASP A 398 -19.45 1.16 -8.79
C ASP A 398 -19.35 1.27 -7.27
N GLN A 399 -18.19 1.67 -6.76
CA GLN A 399 -17.95 1.80 -5.33
C GLN A 399 -17.34 3.16 -5.05
N GLU A 400 -17.88 3.82 -4.04
CA GLU A 400 -17.33 5.08 -3.53
C GLU A 400 -16.86 4.87 -2.09
N HIS A 401 -15.64 5.30 -1.81
CA HIS A 401 -15.05 5.26 -0.48
C HIS A 401 -14.65 6.65 -0.03
N HIS A 402 -15.06 7.00 1.18
CA HIS A 402 -14.59 8.19 1.86
C HIS A 402 -13.83 7.79 3.11
N HIS A 403 -12.76 8.51 3.42
CA HIS A 403 -11.96 8.34 4.61
C HIS A 403 -11.50 9.69 5.14
N ASP A 404 -11.98 10.04 6.33
CA ASP A 404 -11.58 11.24 7.08
C ASP A 404 -10.93 10.79 8.38
N GLN A 405 -9.73 11.30 8.69
CA GLN A 405 -9.02 10.94 9.91
C GLN A 405 -8.34 12.15 10.52
N LEU A 406 -8.76 12.51 11.74
CA LEU A 406 -8.03 13.44 12.60
C LEU A 406 -7.12 12.63 13.52
N THR A 407 -5.84 13.01 13.58
CA THR A 407 -4.86 12.39 14.47
C THR A 407 -4.14 13.46 15.27
N ASP A 408 -3.94 13.21 16.54
CA ASP A 408 -3.15 14.06 17.44
C ASP A 408 -2.27 13.21 18.34
N GLU A 409 -0.97 13.51 18.36
CA GLU A 409 0.02 12.84 19.19
C GLU A 409 0.84 13.88 19.96
N LEU A 410 0.87 13.74 21.26
CA LEU A 410 1.77 14.49 22.14
C LEU A 410 2.76 13.53 22.77
N ARG A 411 4.06 13.77 22.57
CA ARG A 411 5.10 12.94 23.18
C ARG A 411 6.24 13.75 23.77
N ILE A 412 6.83 13.18 24.80
CA ILE A 412 8.01 13.70 25.50
C ILE A 412 9.09 12.63 25.38
N ALA A 413 10.21 12.95 24.74
CA ALA A 413 11.40 12.14 24.79
C ALA A 413 12.41 12.79 25.74
N PHE A 414 13.07 12.00 26.57
CA PHE A 414 14.07 12.47 27.51
C PHE A 414 15.37 11.68 27.37
N ASP A 415 16.46 12.41 27.50
CA ASP A 415 17.80 11.86 27.39
C ASP A 415 18.24 11.17 28.69
N ALA A 416 19.38 10.48 28.65
CA ALA A 416 19.81 9.64 29.73
C ALA A 416 20.13 10.46 31.01
N VAL A 417 19.27 10.30 32.01
CA VAL A 417 19.55 10.74 33.39
C VAL A 417 19.82 9.49 34.23
N HIS A 418 21.01 9.38 34.79
CA HIS A 418 21.46 8.19 35.52
C HIS A 418 21.33 6.87 34.69
N GLY A 419 21.56 6.96 33.40
CA GLY A 419 21.45 5.83 32.47
C GLY A 419 20.04 5.48 32.02
N ILE A 420 19.02 6.29 32.39
CA ILE A 420 17.62 6.07 32.00
C ILE A 420 17.22 7.14 31.00
N SER A 421 16.78 6.71 29.81
CA SER A 421 16.18 7.55 28.76
C SER A 421 14.86 6.95 28.32
N GLY A 422 14.06 7.68 27.57
CA GLY A 422 12.79 7.12 27.14
C GLY A 422 11.92 8.10 26.36
N THR A 423 10.75 7.59 25.97
CA THR A 423 9.68 8.34 25.33
C THR A 423 8.36 7.96 25.99
N ILE A 424 7.55 8.95 26.34
CA ILE A 424 6.17 8.76 26.82
C ILE A 424 5.25 9.65 26.00
N GLY A 425 4.00 9.24 25.81
CA GLY A 425 3.09 10.04 25.01
C GLY A 425 1.63 9.63 25.16
N ALA A 426 0.80 10.47 24.57
CA ALA A 426 -0.63 10.28 24.41
C ALA A 426 -0.98 10.39 22.93
N PHE A 427 -1.94 9.60 22.52
CA PHE A 427 -2.41 9.56 21.14
C PHE A 427 -3.93 9.61 21.11
N TYR A 428 -4.46 10.38 20.18
CA TYR A 428 -5.88 10.43 19.86
C TYR A 428 -6.07 10.30 18.35
N SER A 429 -7.03 9.51 17.95
CA SER A 429 -7.48 9.46 16.56
C SER A 429 -9.00 9.35 16.48
N ARG A 430 -9.55 10.02 15.48
CA ARG A 430 -10.94 9.86 15.06
C ARG A 430 -10.97 9.63 13.57
N THR A 431 -11.35 8.42 13.19
CA THR A 431 -11.50 8.01 11.78
C THR A 431 -12.97 7.88 11.45
N ARG A 432 -13.38 8.38 10.30
CA ARG A 432 -14.67 8.16 9.69
C ARG A 432 -14.45 7.58 8.31
N THR A 433 -15.09 6.49 8.03
CA THR A 433 -15.05 5.85 6.71
C THR A 433 -16.47 5.63 6.22
N SER A 434 -16.68 5.62 4.93
CA SER A 434 -17.89 5.08 4.34
C SER A 434 -17.55 4.34 3.04
N LEU A 435 -18.23 3.24 2.83
CA LEU A 435 -18.35 2.55 1.56
C LEU A 435 -19.78 2.76 1.07
N ALA A 436 -19.94 3.21 -0.16
CA ALA A 436 -21.23 3.30 -0.82
C ALA A 436 -21.19 2.55 -2.16
N ILE A 437 -22.20 1.74 -2.42
CA ILE A 437 -22.50 1.20 -3.74
C ILE A 437 -23.81 1.83 -4.20
N PRO A 438 -23.76 2.74 -5.19
CA PRO A 438 -24.97 3.33 -5.77
C PRO A 438 -25.93 2.26 -6.30
N PRO A 439 -27.22 2.57 -6.44
CA PRO A 439 -28.20 1.62 -6.93
C PRO A 439 -27.81 1.02 -8.29
N THR A 440 -27.46 -0.26 -8.29
CA THR A 440 -27.11 -1.03 -9.49
C THR A 440 -28.34 -1.79 -9.98
N TYR A 441 -28.69 -1.60 -11.23
CA TYR A 441 -29.87 -2.22 -11.84
C TYR A 441 -29.47 -3.30 -12.85
N ALA A 442 -30.20 -4.41 -12.84
CA ALA A 442 -30.10 -5.48 -13.81
C ALA A 442 -31.37 -5.53 -14.64
N ASN A 443 -31.44 -4.77 -15.74
CA ASN A 443 -32.66 -4.70 -16.58
C ASN A 443 -33.11 -6.09 -17.04
N GLY A 444 -34.38 -6.42 -16.76
CA GLY A 444 -34.96 -7.72 -17.01
C GLY A 444 -34.84 -8.70 -15.84
N LEU A 445 -34.24 -8.31 -14.71
CA LEU A 445 -34.17 -9.16 -13.51
C LEU A 445 -35.54 -9.54 -13.00
N ARG A 446 -36.48 -8.60 -12.95
CA ARG A 446 -37.88 -8.84 -12.61
C ARG A 446 -38.50 -9.93 -13.49
N ALA A 447 -38.31 -9.86 -14.80
CA ALA A 447 -38.84 -10.84 -15.73
C ALA A 447 -38.14 -12.20 -15.59
N ALA A 448 -36.82 -12.19 -15.43
CA ALA A 448 -36.01 -13.40 -15.25
C ALA A 448 -36.33 -14.15 -13.95
N THR A 449 -36.79 -13.46 -12.93
CA THR A 449 -37.13 -14.03 -11.62
C THR A 449 -38.62 -14.36 -11.45
N ALA A 450 -39.50 -14.07 -12.43
CA ALA A 450 -40.95 -14.22 -12.31
C ALA A 450 -41.41 -15.63 -11.84
N ASN A 451 -40.67 -16.66 -12.25
CA ASN A 451 -40.93 -18.06 -11.89
C ASN A 451 -39.78 -18.66 -11.06
N ASN A 452 -38.97 -17.85 -10.43
CA ASN A 452 -37.85 -18.34 -9.63
C ASN A 452 -38.33 -18.95 -8.31
N THR A 453 -37.92 -20.20 -8.05
CA THR A 453 -38.32 -20.94 -6.86
C THR A 453 -37.40 -20.71 -5.67
N VAL A 454 -36.22 -20.14 -5.87
CA VAL A 454 -35.23 -19.89 -4.82
C VAL A 454 -35.53 -18.56 -4.11
N VAL A 455 -35.71 -17.49 -4.89
CA VAL A 455 -35.91 -16.11 -4.36
C VAL A 455 -37.35 -15.60 -4.55
N GLY A 456 -38.18 -16.31 -5.32
CA GLY A 456 -39.50 -15.85 -5.69
C GLY A 456 -39.47 -14.74 -6.76
N PRO A 457 -40.67 -14.24 -7.18
CA PRO A 457 -40.75 -13.15 -8.15
C PRO A 457 -40.21 -11.85 -7.52
N TRP A 458 -39.24 -11.25 -8.21
CA TRP A 458 -38.61 -10.01 -7.77
C TRP A 458 -39.42 -8.78 -8.23
N PRO A 459 -39.65 -7.76 -7.37
CA PRO A 459 -40.59 -6.70 -7.69
C PRO A 459 -40.08 -5.67 -8.70
N ASN A 460 -38.76 -5.51 -8.82
CA ASN A 460 -38.11 -4.51 -9.67
C ASN A 460 -36.79 -5.06 -10.24
N ASP A 461 -36.00 -4.21 -10.90
CA ASP A 461 -34.69 -4.55 -11.48
C ASP A 461 -33.51 -4.12 -10.61
N LEU A 462 -33.72 -3.68 -9.37
CA LEU A 462 -32.64 -3.33 -8.46
C LEU A 462 -31.87 -4.58 -8.04
N LEU A 463 -30.61 -4.66 -8.44
CA LEU A 463 -29.74 -5.77 -8.12
C LEU A 463 -29.09 -5.59 -6.74
N TRP A 464 -28.52 -4.42 -6.50
CA TRP A 464 -27.75 -4.12 -5.29
C TRP A 464 -27.65 -2.61 -5.05
N THR A 465 -27.67 -2.24 -3.80
CA THR A 465 -27.17 -0.96 -3.27
C THR A 465 -26.77 -1.16 -1.82
N ASP A 466 -25.69 -0.53 -1.38
CA ASP A 466 -25.33 -0.50 0.02
C ASP A 466 -24.71 0.84 0.45
N TYR A 467 -24.74 1.07 1.75
CA TYR A 467 -24.06 2.18 2.39
C TYR A 467 -23.58 1.74 3.77
N ASN A 468 -22.28 1.81 4.01
CA ASN A 468 -21.64 1.34 5.23
C ASN A 468 -20.76 2.43 5.85
N PRO A 469 -21.34 3.38 6.60
CA PRO A 469 -20.58 4.35 7.36
C PRO A 469 -20.03 3.73 8.63
N ALA A 470 -18.78 4.03 8.94
CA ALA A 470 -18.11 3.65 10.18
C ALA A 470 -17.42 4.83 10.83
N THR A 471 -17.40 4.84 12.16
CA THR A 471 -16.62 5.79 12.94
C THR A 471 -15.82 5.03 13.97
N GLN A 472 -14.52 5.27 14.01
CA GLN A 472 -13.62 4.73 15.03
C GLN A 472 -12.97 5.86 15.81
N LYS A 473 -12.84 5.66 17.12
CA LYS A 473 -12.07 6.54 18.02
C LYS A 473 -11.06 5.71 18.78
N ASP A 474 -9.81 6.14 18.77
CA ASP A 474 -8.71 5.58 19.56
C ASP A 474 -8.18 6.65 20.50
N ILE A 475 -8.04 6.27 21.77
CA ILE A 475 -7.33 7.04 22.78
C ILE A 475 -6.30 6.11 23.38
N SER A 476 -5.06 6.55 23.49
CA SER A 476 -4.02 5.69 24.02
C SER A 476 -2.97 6.49 24.80
N LEU A 477 -2.42 5.83 25.82
CA LEU A 477 -1.22 6.26 26.53
C LEU A 477 -0.12 5.26 26.30
N PHE A 478 1.07 5.71 25.97
CA PHE A 478 2.18 4.84 25.62
C PHE A 478 3.52 5.34 26.14
N GLY A 479 4.48 4.44 26.23
CA GLY A 479 5.85 4.81 26.53
C GLY A 479 6.81 3.64 26.46
N GLU A 480 8.06 3.98 26.24
CA GLU A 480 9.21 3.07 26.35
C GLU A 480 10.32 3.72 27.14
N ILE A 481 10.91 2.97 28.05
CA ILE A 481 12.03 3.35 28.90
C ILE A 481 13.21 2.47 28.57
N TYR A 482 14.38 3.08 28.46
CA TYR A 482 15.66 2.44 28.17
C TYR A 482 16.58 2.66 29.34
N TRP A 483 16.95 1.60 30.01
CA TRP A 483 17.85 1.63 31.15
C TRP A 483 19.19 1.03 30.78
N GLN A 484 20.20 1.88 30.64
CA GLN A 484 21.57 1.46 30.41
C GLN A 484 22.22 1.12 31.76
N PHE A 485 22.57 -0.14 31.92
CA PHE A 485 23.26 -0.65 33.11
C PHE A 485 24.54 -1.38 32.67
N LEU A 486 25.50 -1.51 33.56
CA LEU A 486 26.80 -2.16 33.29
C LEU A 486 27.51 -1.66 32.01
N HIS A 487 27.37 -0.38 31.66
CA HIS A 487 27.96 0.35 30.53
C HIS A 487 27.65 -0.19 29.12
N ARG A 488 27.37 -1.48 28.96
CA ARG A 488 27.16 -2.16 27.67
C ARG A 488 25.80 -2.83 27.52
N PHE A 489 25.05 -2.90 28.61
CA PHE A 489 23.71 -3.49 28.58
C PHE A 489 22.64 -2.39 28.64
N THR A 490 21.61 -2.56 27.83
CA THR A 490 20.42 -1.70 27.90
C THR A 490 19.20 -2.59 28.02
N ALA A 491 18.42 -2.39 29.07
CA ALA A 491 17.09 -2.98 29.20
C ALA A 491 16.05 -2.03 28.57
N THR A 492 15.08 -2.59 27.89
CA THR A 492 13.95 -1.86 27.33
C THR A 492 12.66 -2.35 28.00
N LEU A 493 11.85 -1.42 28.49
CA LEU A 493 10.52 -1.68 29.01
C LEU A 493 9.54 -0.74 28.29
N GLY A 494 8.56 -1.32 27.63
CA GLY A 494 7.55 -0.56 26.90
C GLY A 494 6.14 -1.00 27.23
N ALA A 495 5.21 -0.09 27.14
CA ALA A 495 3.79 -0.38 27.34
C ALA A 495 2.89 0.63 26.62
N ARG A 496 1.72 0.15 26.18
CA ARG A 496 0.61 0.97 25.69
C ARG A 496 -0.68 0.51 26.31
N LYS A 497 -1.45 1.44 26.83
CA LYS A 497 -2.85 1.26 27.21
C LYS A 497 -3.71 1.97 26.18
N TYR A 498 -4.71 1.27 25.62
CA TYR A 498 -5.60 1.83 24.61
C TYR A 498 -7.07 1.61 24.94
N TRP A 499 -7.91 2.48 24.39
CA TRP A 499 -9.38 2.41 24.39
C TRP A 499 -9.88 2.74 23.00
N LEU A 500 -10.55 1.74 22.38
CA LEU A 500 -11.12 1.84 21.04
C LEU A 500 -12.64 1.80 21.14
N LYS A 501 -13.28 2.65 20.37
CA LYS A 501 -14.73 2.61 20.16
C LYS A 501 -15.00 2.69 18.65
N GLN A 502 -15.70 1.70 18.11
CA GLN A 502 -16.17 1.66 16.74
C GLN A 502 -17.69 1.63 16.70
N THR A 503 -18.28 2.35 15.76
CA THR A 503 -19.69 2.27 15.39
C THR A 503 -19.79 2.12 13.89
N THR A 504 -20.64 1.22 13.41
CA THR A 504 -21.00 1.04 12.00
C THR A 504 -22.51 1.05 11.86
N ASP A 505 -23.00 1.48 10.70
CA ASP A 505 -24.42 1.47 10.37
C ASP A 505 -24.55 1.02 8.92
N PHE A 506 -24.66 -0.30 8.73
CA PHE A 506 -24.77 -0.89 7.42
C PHE A 506 -26.21 -0.88 6.95
N THR A 507 -26.45 -0.31 5.77
CA THR A 507 -27.73 -0.37 5.07
C THR A 507 -27.55 -0.96 3.68
N ALA A 508 -28.36 -1.94 3.32
CA ALA A 508 -28.32 -2.54 1.99
C ALA A 508 -29.73 -2.87 1.49
N ASN A 509 -29.91 -2.87 0.17
CA ASN A 509 -31.15 -3.23 -0.49
C ASN A 509 -30.86 -3.88 -1.85
N GLY A 510 -31.85 -4.51 -2.44
CA GLY A 510 -31.80 -5.10 -3.78
C GLY A 510 -31.93 -6.61 -3.78
N PHE A 511 -31.89 -7.18 -4.96
CA PHE A 511 -32.04 -8.63 -5.18
C PHE A 511 -31.04 -9.46 -4.39
N ASN A 512 -29.78 -9.05 -4.37
CA ASN A 512 -28.73 -9.74 -3.60
C ASN A 512 -28.95 -9.70 -2.08
N ASN A 513 -29.92 -8.95 -1.61
CA ASN A 513 -30.39 -8.91 -0.20
C ASN A 513 -31.77 -9.51 0.00
N PHE A 514 -32.28 -10.29 -0.95
CA PHE A 514 -33.64 -10.84 -0.94
C PHE A 514 -34.75 -9.77 -0.74
N GLY A 515 -34.51 -8.54 -1.15
CA GLY A 515 -35.44 -7.41 -1.04
C GLY A 515 -35.59 -6.81 0.33
N ALA A 516 -34.93 -7.33 1.30
CA ALA A 516 -34.92 -6.72 2.60
C ALA A 516 -34.10 -5.44 2.56
N THR A 517 -34.64 -4.35 3.07
CA THR A 517 -33.80 -3.23 3.50
C THR A 517 -33.17 -3.67 4.82
N LEU A 518 -31.90 -4.02 4.78
CA LEU A 518 -31.14 -4.29 5.98
C LEU A 518 -30.70 -2.96 6.57
N SER A 519 -30.87 -2.79 7.86
CA SER A 519 -30.23 -1.77 8.67
C SER A 519 -29.66 -2.48 9.88
N ASP A 520 -28.34 -2.48 10.00
CA ASP A 520 -27.63 -3.23 11.04
C ASP A 520 -26.62 -2.32 11.76
N PRO A 521 -27.10 -1.45 12.67
CA PRO A 521 -26.22 -0.60 13.46
C PRO A 521 -25.48 -1.43 14.52
N GLN A 522 -24.16 -1.42 14.44
CA GLN A 522 -23.29 -2.19 15.33
C GLN A 522 -22.36 -1.25 16.11
N GLN A 523 -22.02 -1.66 17.33
CA GLN A 523 -21.05 -0.97 18.17
C GLN A 523 -20.07 -1.96 18.79
N SER A 524 -18.77 -1.65 18.69
CA SER A 524 -17.70 -2.36 19.38
C SER A 524 -16.96 -1.42 20.32
N LYS A 525 -16.64 -1.88 21.53
CA LYS A 525 -15.78 -1.20 22.49
C LYS A 525 -14.71 -2.17 22.96
N GLN A 526 -13.46 -1.76 22.86
CA GLN A 526 -12.32 -2.60 23.18
C GLN A 526 -11.32 -1.80 23.99
N SER A 527 -10.58 -2.46 24.84
CA SER A 527 -9.44 -1.88 25.52
C SER A 527 -8.41 -2.96 25.85
N GLY A 528 -7.16 -2.62 25.82
CA GLY A 528 -6.10 -3.58 26.06
C GLY A 528 -4.84 -2.92 26.61
N PHE A 529 -3.83 -3.75 26.80
CA PHE A 529 -2.52 -3.35 27.29
C PHE A 529 -1.48 -4.15 26.52
N ASN A 530 -0.54 -3.48 25.84
CA ASN A 530 0.50 -4.10 25.04
C ASN A 530 1.87 -3.86 25.70
N PRO A 531 2.46 -4.87 26.32
CA PRO A 531 3.79 -4.79 26.89
C PRO A 531 4.88 -5.09 25.84
N LYS A 532 6.08 -4.58 26.12
CA LYS A 532 7.33 -4.90 25.45
C LYS A 532 8.46 -4.96 26.46
N VAL A 533 9.29 -5.98 26.34
CA VAL A 533 10.51 -6.11 27.10
C VAL A 533 11.66 -6.46 26.17
N GLY A 534 12.85 -5.96 26.49
CA GLY A 534 14.02 -6.25 25.70
C GLY A 534 15.32 -6.06 26.46
N ILE A 535 16.36 -6.67 25.97
CA ILE A 535 17.73 -6.47 26.42
C ILE A 535 18.65 -6.40 25.23
N SER A 536 19.58 -5.48 25.24
CA SER A 536 20.65 -5.41 24.24
C SER A 536 22.01 -5.34 24.92
N TYR A 537 22.98 -5.94 24.25
CA TYR A 537 24.38 -5.94 24.67
C TYR A 537 25.25 -5.37 23.55
N GLN A 538 25.91 -4.26 23.80
CA GLN A 538 26.86 -3.63 22.91
C GLN A 538 28.21 -4.32 23.06
N ALA A 539 28.45 -5.37 22.27
CA ALA A 539 29.68 -6.19 22.37
C ALA A 539 30.94 -5.36 22.05
N THR A 540 30.82 -4.52 21.01
CA THR A 540 31.83 -3.52 20.61
C THR A 540 31.09 -2.26 20.14
N ASP A 541 31.82 -1.18 19.86
CA ASP A 541 31.21 0.04 19.27
C ASP A 541 30.53 -0.23 17.91
N ALA A 542 30.96 -1.31 17.23
CA ALA A 542 30.48 -1.72 15.92
C ALA A 542 29.46 -2.88 15.96
N ALA A 543 29.31 -3.59 17.09
CA ALA A 543 28.52 -4.82 17.16
C ALA A 543 27.60 -4.84 18.37
N MET A 544 26.33 -5.15 18.12
CA MET A 544 25.28 -5.31 19.14
C MET A 544 24.55 -6.62 18.92
N VAL A 545 24.19 -7.29 20.01
CA VAL A 545 23.22 -8.39 20.04
C VAL A 545 22.07 -7.99 20.94
N TYR A 546 20.86 -8.49 20.63
CA TYR A 546 19.67 -8.17 21.40
C TYR A 546 18.67 -9.30 21.42
N ALA A 547 17.82 -9.30 22.43
CA ALA A 547 16.63 -10.14 22.53
C ALA A 547 15.45 -9.29 22.98
N SER A 548 14.28 -9.57 22.42
CA SER A 548 13.05 -8.86 22.78
C SER A 548 11.84 -9.77 22.76
N ALA A 549 10.83 -9.42 23.55
CA ALA A 549 9.50 -9.98 23.52
C ALA A 549 8.50 -8.82 23.49
N SER A 550 7.61 -8.80 22.51
CA SER A 550 6.64 -7.72 22.34
C SER A 550 5.27 -8.27 21.96
N GLU A 551 4.24 -7.67 22.54
CA GLU A 551 2.86 -7.96 22.17
C GLU A 551 2.38 -6.93 21.15
N GLY A 552 1.72 -7.43 20.09
CA GLY A 552 0.98 -6.63 19.13
C GLY A 552 -0.49 -6.98 19.17
N PHE A 553 -1.32 -6.06 18.70
CA PHE A 553 -2.74 -6.31 18.53
C PHE A 553 -3.25 -5.64 17.25
N ARG A 554 -4.31 -6.20 16.70
CA ARG A 554 -5.17 -5.55 15.73
C ARG A 554 -6.58 -5.48 16.30
N ALA A 555 -7.24 -4.34 16.14
CA ALA A 555 -8.60 -4.17 16.61
C ALA A 555 -9.53 -5.20 15.94
N GLY A 556 -10.46 -5.71 16.71
CA GLY A 556 -11.64 -6.32 16.16
C GLY A 556 -12.62 -5.25 15.69
N GLY A 557 -13.82 -5.65 15.32
CA GLY A 557 -14.82 -4.71 14.84
C GLY A 557 -16.19 -5.32 14.72
N ALA A 558 -17.09 -4.52 14.20
CA ALA A 558 -18.40 -4.95 13.77
C ALA A 558 -18.39 -5.05 12.24
N GLN A 559 -18.98 -6.11 11.73
CA GLN A 559 -19.19 -6.36 10.30
C GLN A 559 -20.68 -6.56 10.04
N PRO A 560 -21.16 -6.21 8.83
CA PRO A 560 -22.55 -6.50 8.48
C PRO A 560 -22.75 -8.02 8.32
N PHE A 561 -23.92 -8.47 8.68
CA PHE A 561 -24.37 -9.83 8.39
C PHE A 561 -25.27 -9.84 7.15
N LEU A 562 -24.88 -10.67 6.18
CA LEU A 562 -25.67 -10.91 4.98
C LEU A 562 -26.40 -12.27 5.12
N PRO A 563 -27.69 -12.31 5.50
CA PRO A 563 -28.39 -13.57 5.82
C PRO A 563 -28.38 -14.58 4.69
N PHE A 564 -28.39 -14.11 3.44
CA PHE A 564 -28.38 -14.95 2.23
C PHE A 564 -27.00 -15.55 1.92
N CYS A 565 -25.95 -15.04 2.58
CA CYS A 565 -24.57 -15.53 2.45
C CYS A 565 -24.15 -16.45 3.59
N ALA A 566 -25.07 -16.79 4.49
CA ALA A 566 -24.74 -17.55 5.69
C ALA A 566 -24.12 -18.91 5.33
N LEU A 567 -22.98 -19.21 5.92
CA LEU A 567 -22.39 -20.54 5.89
C LEU A 567 -23.13 -21.44 6.89
N PRO A 568 -23.53 -22.66 6.50
CA PRO A 568 -24.07 -23.61 7.45
C PRO A 568 -23.12 -23.82 8.62
N ASN A 569 -23.65 -23.81 9.83
CA ASN A 569 -22.93 -24.01 11.10
C ASN A 569 -21.93 -22.87 11.48
N LEU A 570 -21.93 -21.75 10.79
CA LEU A 570 -21.19 -20.56 11.22
C LEU A 570 -22.13 -19.68 12.07
N PRO A 571 -21.85 -19.48 13.37
CA PRO A 571 -22.66 -18.61 14.21
C PRO A 571 -22.65 -17.18 13.68
N VAL A 572 -23.83 -16.55 13.63
CA VAL A 572 -23.95 -15.14 13.20
C VAL A 572 -23.04 -14.22 14.02
N ALA A 573 -22.91 -14.48 15.31
CA ALA A 573 -22.04 -13.69 16.19
C ALA A 573 -20.55 -13.75 15.80
N ASP A 574 -20.09 -14.86 15.22
CA ASP A 574 -18.70 -14.98 14.76
C ASP A 574 -18.45 -14.24 13.45
N ILE A 575 -19.51 -13.88 12.73
CA ILE A 575 -19.46 -13.01 11.55
C ILE A 575 -19.57 -11.54 11.98
N THR A 576 -20.59 -11.19 12.76
CA THR A 576 -20.91 -9.79 13.07
C THR A 576 -19.98 -9.14 14.10
N HIS A 577 -19.32 -9.94 14.95
CA HIS A 577 -18.46 -9.46 16.03
C HIS A 577 -17.05 -10.01 15.89
N LEU A 578 -16.24 -9.32 15.12
CA LEU A 578 -14.84 -9.64 14.97
C LEU A 578 -14.09 -9.33 16.27
N ARG A 579 -13.46 -10.34 16.85
CA ARG A 579 -12.62 -10.16 18.05
C ARG A 579 -11.25 -9.62 17.67
N SER A 580 -10.66 -8.81 18.55
CA SER A 580 -9.24 -8.44 18.42
C SER A 580 -8.38 -9.70 18.31
N ASP A 581 -7.43 -9.68 17.41
CA ASP A 581 -6.34 -10.64 17.42
C ASP A 581 -5.10 -10.03 18.07
N THR A 582 -4.34 -10.88 18.73
CA THR A 582 -3.11 -10.51 19.44
C THR A 582 -2.03 -11.51 19.13
N LEU A 583 -0.80 -11.06 19.15
CA LEU A 583 0.34 -11.95 19.02
C LEU A 583 1.48 -11.54 19.95
N TRP A 584 2.23 -12.54 20.38
CA TRP A 584 3.54 -12.37 20.98
C TRP A 584 4.63 -12.70 19.98
N SER A 585 5.59 -11.80 19.84
CA SER A 585 6.78 -12.00 19.03
C SER A 585 8.01 -12.03 19.91
N TYR A 586 8.78 -13.09 19.80
CA TYR A 586 10.08 -13.27 20.46
C TYR A 586 11.16 -13.18 19.39
N GLU A 587 12.10 -12.27 19.57
CA GLU A 587 13.14 -11.98 18.60
C GLU A 587 14.53 -12.04 19.25
N LEU A 588 15.47 -12.65 18.55
CA LEU A 588 16.91 -12.61 18.83
C LEU A 588 17.62 -12.07 17.60
N GLY A 589 18.39 -11.01 17.76
CA GLY A 589 19.06 -10.38 16.62
C GLY A 589 20.48 -9.91 16.92
N ALA A 590 21.19 -9.63 15.84
CA ALA A 590 22.54 -9.06 15.88
C ALA A 590 22.68 -7.99 14.79
N LYS A 591 23.40 -6.92 15.12
CA LYS A 591 23.76 -5.84 14.18
C LYS A 591 25.24 -5.57 14.25
N ILE A 592 25.87 -5.46 13.10
CA ILE A 592 27.28 -5.11 12.97
C ILE A 592 27.38 -3.96 11.98
N ARG A 593 28.06 -2.88 12.33
CA ARG A 593 28.40 -1.80 11.44
C ARG A 593 29.86 -1.46 11.58
N THR A 594 30.60 -1.53 10.49
CA THR A 594 32.01 -1.19 10.48
C THR A 594 32.17 0.33 10.27
N PRO A 595 32.72 1.07 11.24
CA PRO A 595 32.79 2.54 11.16
C PRO A 595 33.62 3.07 9.98
N ARG A 596 34.67 2.34 9.59
CA ARG A 596 35.58 2.74 8.52
C ARG A 596 35.06 2.43 7.11
N SER A 597 34.37 1.33 6.91
CA SER A 597 33.89 0.91 5.58
C SER A 597 32.41 1.19 5.37
N GLY A 598 31.66 1.57 6.40
CA GLY A 598 30.22 1.77 6.32
C GLY A 598 29.39 0.51 6.08
N MET A 599 30.01 -0.67 6.05
CA MET A 599 29.28 -1.93 5.90
C MET A 599 28.36 -2.17 7.08
N SER A 600 27.14 -2.55 6.82
CA SER A 600 26.13 -2.91 7.80
C SER A 600 25.64 -4.34 7.54
N ILE A 601 25.60 -5.14 8.60
CA ILE A 601 25.01 -6.48 8.59
C ILE A 601 24.00 -6.53 9.73
N SER A 602 22.78 -6.98 9.43
CA SER A 602 21.79 -7.29 10.44
C SER A 602 21.24 -8.68 10.22
N ALA A 603 20.99 -9.40 11.30
CA ALA A 603 20.37 -10.72 11.28
C ALA A 603 19.41 -10.83 12.45
N ALA A 604 18.26 -11.46 12.23
CA ALA A 604 17.28 -11.74 13.28
C ALA A 604 16.65 -13.12 13.07
N ALA A 605 16.36 -13.79 14.17
CA ALA A 605 15.48 -14.96 14.21
C ALA A 605 14.29 -14.63 15.10
N PHE A 606 13.11 -15.08 14.70
CA PHE A 606 11.89 -14.76 15.41
C PHE A 606 10.93 -15.95 15.51
N HIS A 607 10.17 -15.94 16.59
CA HIS A 607 9.07 -16.85 16.88
C HIS A 607 7.83 -16.05 17.23
N ILE A 608 6.70 -16.35 16.62
CA ILE A 608 5.44 -15.62 16.80
C ILE A 608 4.33 -16.60 17.14
N ASP A 609 3.67 -16.35 18.28
CA ASP A 609 2.44 -17.00 18.69
C ASP A 609 1.26 -16.05 18.46
N TRP A 610 0.37 -16.40 17.53
CA TRP A 610 -0.76 -15.56 17.11
C TRP A 610 -2.09 -16.18 17.57
N SER A 611 -2.89 -15.38 18.27
CA SER A 611 -4.17 -15.76 18.86
C SER A 611 -5.34 -15.01 18.21
N ASN A 612 -6.47 -15.69 18.02
CA ASN A 612 -7.68 -15.17 17.40
C ASN A 612 -7.46 -14.59 16.01
N LEU A 613 -6.53 -15.17 15.21
CA LEU A 613 -6.16 -14.61 13.91
C LEU A 613 -7.38 -14.25 13.08
N GLN A 614 -7.42 -13.04 12.57
CA GLN A 614 -8.45 -12.57 11.63
C GLN A 614 -8.07 -12.98 10.23
N GLN A 615 -8.95 -13.71 9.56
CA GLN A 615 -8.70 -14.21 8.21
C GLN A 615 -9.90 -13.97 7.31
N GLN A 616 -9.64 -13.45 6.12
CA GLN A 616 -10.67 -13.32 5.10
C GLN A 616 -11.09 -14.70 4.57
N ILE A 617 -12.39 -14.87 4.37
CA ILE A 617 -12.99 -16.03 3.72
C ILE A 617 -13.87 -15.57 2.55
N ALA A 618 -14.04 -16.45 1.56
CA ALA A 618 -15.03 -16.28 0.52
C ALA A 618 -16.33 -16.97 0.93
N LEU A 619 -17.45 -16.27 0.78
CA LEU A 619 -18.77 -16.78 1.05
C LEU A 619 -19.39 -17.42 -0.21
N PRO A 620 -20.35 -18.35 -0.08
CA PRO A 620 -20.96 -19.03 -1.24
C PRO A 620 -21.64 -18.07 -2.22
N CYS A 621 -22.16 -16.94 -1.74
CA CYS A 621 -22.81 -15.91 -2.55
C CYS A 621 -21.83 -15.03 -3.36
N GLY A 622 -20.50 -15.26 -3.23
CA GLY A 622 -19.47 -14.48 -3.91
C GLY A 622 -18.98 -13.26 -3.12
N ALA A 623 -19.60 -12.94 -1.99
CA ALA A 623 -19.08 -11.93 -1.07
C ALA A 623 -17.88 -12.46 -0.25
N TYR A 624 -17.18 -11.54 0.41
CA TYR A 624 -16.10 -11.89 1.32
C TYR A 624 -16.43 -11.37 2.72
N ASP A 625 -15.89 -12.06 3.71
CA ASP A 625 -16.03 -11.68 5.11
C ASP A 625 -14.74 -11.98 5.86
N VAL A 626 -14.57 -11.42 7.05
CA VAL A 626 -13.45 -11.73 7.94
C VAL A 626 -13.98 -12.49 9.15
N ILE A 627 -13.36 -13.62 9.48
CA ILE A 627 -13.68 -14.36 10.69
C ILE A 627 -12.44 -14.63 11.52
N ASN A 628 -12.65 -14.90 12.80
CA ASN A 628 -11.54 -15.27 13.67
C ASN A 628 -11.26 -16.76 13.59
N GLY A 629 -10.01 -17.10 13.23
CA GLY A 629 -9.44 -18.40 13.59
C GLY A 629 -9.01 -18.41 15.06
N LYS A 630 -8.33 -19.46 15.50
CA LYS A 630 -7.97 -19.58 16.92
C LYS A 630 -6.49 -19.34 17.15
N ARG A 631 -5.60 -20.11 16.54
CA ARG A 631 -4.16 -20.00 16.75
C ARG A 631 -3.36 -20.23 15.48
N ALA A 632 -2.30 -19.43 15.31
CA ALA A 632 -1.26 -19.68 14.33
C ALA A 632 0.12 -19.49 14.96
N ARG A 633 1.13 -20.07 14.32
CA ARG A 633 2.54 -19.95 14.70
C ARG A 633 3.34 -19.58 13.48
N ILE A 634 4.36 -18.73 13.70
CA ILE A 634 5.29 -18.34 12.65
C ILE A 634 6.71 -18.43 13.23
N ASP A 635 7.58 -19.17 12.55
CA ASP A 635 9.01 -19.26 12.83
C ASP A 635 9.78 -18.73 11.63
N GLY A 636 10.79 -17.90 11.85
CA GLY A 636 11.53 -17.36 10.73
C GLY A 636 12.88 -16.74 11.09
N ALA A 637 13.60 -16.40 10.04
CA ALA A 637 14.88 -15.69 10.13
C ALA A 637 15.06 -14.75 8.95
N GLU A 638 15.89 -13.74 9.15
CA GLU A 638 16.22 -12.76 8.12
C GLU A 638 17.66 -12.29 8.27
N VAL A 639 18.25 -11.91 7.13
CA VAL A 639 19.60 -11.34 7.09
C VAL A 639 19.62 -10.22 6.05
N GLU A 640 20.27 -9.14 6.38
CA GLU A 640 20.51 -8.01 5.49
C GLU A 640 21.99 -7.61 5.53
N PHE A 641 22.52 -7.26 4.37
CA PHE A 641 23.82 -6.66 4.17
C PHE A 641 23.67 -5.40 3.34
N ASP A 642 24.29 -4.31 3.73
CA ASP A 642 24.32 -3.07 2.97
C ASP A 642 25.70 -2.42 3.14
N GLY A 643 26.37 -2.10 2.03
CA GLY A 643 27.61 -1.38 2.07
C GLY A 643 28.56 -1.67 0.90
N PRO A 644 29.71 -0.98 0.89
CA PRO A 644 30.69 -1.13 -0.15
C PRO A 644 31.49 -2.44 -0.02
N LEU A 645 31.56 -3.21 -1.11
CA LEU A 645 32.50 -4.33 -1.25
C LEU A 645 33.87 -3.84 -1.77
N THR A 646 33.88 -2.78 -2.57
CA THR A 646 35.05 -2.08 -3.04
C THR A 646 34.76 -0.57 -3.04
N PRO A 647 35.76 0.30 -3.20
CA PRO A 647 35.50 1.74 -3.35
C PRO A 647 34.55 2.12 -4.50
N TYR A 648 34.34 1.21 -5.46
CA TYR A 648 33.51 1.45 -6.64
C TYR A 648 32.23 0.62 -6.67
N LEU A 649 32.08 -0.38 -5.80
CA LEU A 649 30.94 -1.31 -5.80
C LEU A 649 30.24 -1.31 -4.46
N GLN A 650 29.04 -0.76 -4.43
CA GLN A 650 28.09 -0.89 -3.34
C GLN A 650 27.20 -2.10 -3.57
N VAL A 651 26.91 -2.87 -2.54
CA VAL A 651 26.05 -4.06 -2.62
C VAL A 651 25.05 -4.04 -1.50
N ARG A 652 23.82 -4.41 -1.82
CA ARG A 652 22.74 -4.68 -0.89
C ARG A 652 22.23 -6.09 -1.08
N LEU A 653 22.10 -6.82 0.00
CA LEU A 653 21.57 -8.19 0.05
C LEU A 653 20.47 -8.24 1.11
N GLY A 654 19.42 -8.95 0.82
CA GLY A 654 18.37 -9.26 1.76
C GLY A 654 17.84 -10.67 1.54
N ALA A 655 17.67 -11.46 2.59
CA ALA A 655 17.03 -12.76 2.51
C ALA A 655 16.16 -12.98 3.75
N GLY A 656 14.97 -13.49 3.54
CA GLY A 656 14.01 -13.85 4.57
C GLY A 656 13.47 -15.25 4.36
N TYR A 657 13.34 -15.96 5.44
CA TYR A 657 12.68 -17.25 5.53
C TYR A 657 11.60 -17.17 6.61
N GLU A 658 10.41 -17.66 6.29
CA GLU A 658 9.33 -17.80 7.27
C GLU A 658 8.54 -19.08 7.01
N ARG A 659 8.17 -19.74 8.09
CA ARG A 659 7.23 -20.85 8.10
C ARG A 659 6.01 -20.45 8.89
N THR A 660 4.86 -20.48 8.24
CA THR A 660 3.58 -20.11 8.83
C THR A 660 2.71 -21.36 8.97
N ASP A 661 2.20 -21.63 10.16
CA ASP A 661 1.33 -22.78 10.44
C ASP A 661 0.08 -22.33 11.22
N ILE A 662 -1.12 -22.57 10.71
CA ILE A 662 -2.37 -22.46 11.47
C ILE A 662 -2.45 -23.72 12.36
N THR A 663 -2.13 -23.55 13.65
CA THR A 663 -2.03 -24.70 14.58
C THR A 663 -3.41 -25.14 15.10
N ASP A 664 -4.36 -24.21 15.21
CA ASP A 664 -5.74 -24.47 15.58
C ASP A 664 -6.64 -23.55 14.74
N PRO A 665 -7.30 -24.08 13.70
CA PRO A 665 -8.11 -23.26 12.79
C PRO A 665 -9.36 -22.68 13.46
N GLY A 666 -9.89 -23.30 14.54
CA GLY A 666 -11.14 -22.85 15.15
C GLY A 666 -12.26 -22.76 14.12
N THR A 667 -12.92 -21.60 14.03
CA THR A 667 -14.03 -21.35 13.09
C THR A 667 -13.62 -21.48 11.61
N LEU A 668 -12.34 -21.26 11.27
CA LEU A 668 -11.84 -21.43 9.91
C LEU A 668 -11.93 -22.89 9.40
N ALA A 669 -12.10 -23.87 10.29
CA ALA A 669 -12.31 -25.26 9.89
C ALA A 669 -13.58 -25.44 9.03
N ILE A 670 -14.60 -24.58 9.19
CA ILE A 670 -15.84 -24.61 8.43
C ILE A 670 -15.60 -24.36 6.93
N VAL A 671 -14.58 -23.57 6.61
CA VAL A 671 -14.17 -23.29 5.23
C VAL A 671 -13.01 -24.17 4.75
N GLY A 672 -12.74 -25.29 5.46
CA GLY A 672 -11.76 -26.29 5.04
C GLY A 672 -10.31 -26.01 5.44
N VAL A 673 -10.06 -25.06 6.34
CA VAL A 673 -8.72 -24.87 6.91
C VAL A 673 -8.40 -26.00 7.88
N LEU A 674 -7.26 -26.64 7.73
CA LEU A 674 -6.79 -27.73 8.58
C LEU A 674 -5.62 -27.27 9.46
N PRO A 675 -5.38 -27.93 10.60
CA PRO A 675 -4.13 -27.74 11.34
C PRO A 675 -2.91 -27.99 10.43
N GLY A 676 -1.92 -27.10 10.48
CA GLY A 676 -0.76 -27.11 9.59
C GLY A 676 -0.95 -26.38 8.25
N SER A 677 -2.14 -25.82 7.98
CA SER A 677 -2.36 -24.95 6.81
C SER A 677 -1.48 -23.70 6.89
N ARG A 678 -0.93 -23.28 5.74
CA ARG A 678 -0.18 -22.02 5.63
C ARG A 678 -1.12 -20.81 5.75
N ILE A 679 -0.61 -19.72 6.31
CA ILE A 679 -1.31 -18.44 6.28
C ILE A 679 -1.34 -17.91 4.84
N LEU A 680 -2.46 -17.27 4.44
CA LEU A 680 -2.67 -16.78 3.08
C LEU A 680 -1.69 -15.65 2.71
N GLY A 681 -1.26 -15.65 1.44
CA GLY A 681 -0.44 -14.57 0.87
C GLY A 681 1.01 -14.54 1.34
N THR A 682 1.44 -15.51 2.16
CA THR A 682 2.77 -15.52 2.76
C THR A 682 3.70 -16.51 2.05
N PRO A 683 4.76 -16.03 1.36
CA PRO A 683 5.78 -16.89 0.77
C PRO A 683 6.74 -17.38 1.83
N ALA A 684 7.21 -18.63 1.73
CA ALA A 684 8.20 -19.16 2.66
C ALA A 684 9.59 -18.51 2.50
N TRP A 685 9.91 -18.03 1.31
CA TRP A 685 11.19 -17.40 1.00
C TRP A 685 11.00 -16.12 0.21
N ASN A 686 11.73 -15.08 0.59
CA ASN A 686 12.00 -13.96 -0.28
C ASN A 686 13.46 -13.52 -0.16
N ALA A 687 14.04 -13.07 -1.25
CA ALA A 687 15.43 -12.63 -1.28
C ALA A 687 15.62 -11.52 -2.32
N SER A 688 16.55 -10.65 -2.06
CA SER A 688 16.97 -9.62 -3.00
C SER A 688 18.49 -9.45 -2.98
N ILE A 689 19.05 -9.18 -4.15
CA ILE A 689 20.43 -8.80 -4.32
C ILE A 689 20.49 -7.62 -5.27
N GLY A 690 21.23 -6.59 -4.91
CA GLY A 690 21.45 -5.44 -5.76
C GLY A 690 22.88 -4.92 -5.62
N GLY A 691 23.37 -4.29 -6.68
CA GLY A 691 24.69 -3.68 -6.68
C GLY A 691 24.73 -2.43 -7.56
N VAL A 692 25.52 -1.45 -7.15
CA VAL A 692 25.82 -0.24 -7.89
C VAL A 692 27.32 -0.12 -8.06
N TYR A 693 27.78 -0.19 -9.29
CA TYR A 693 29.16 0.07 -9.65
C TYR A 693 29.26 1.47 -10.23
N SER A 694 30.06 2.33 -9.65
CA SER A 694 30.29 3.69 -10.14
C SER A 694 31.78 4.00 -10.28
N ARG A 695 32.13 4.73 -11.34
CA ARG A 695 33.51 5.12 -11.59
C ARG A 695 33.57 6.40 -12.40
N ALA A 696 34.57 7.25 -12.11
CA ALA A 696 34.87 8.40 -12.92
C ALA A 696 35.30 7.99 -14.34
N ILE A 697 34.59 8.50 -15.34
CA ILE A 697 34.89 8.35 -16.77
C ILE A 697 35.83 9.46 -17.21
N SER A 698 35.58 10.69 -16.78
CA SER A 698 36.40 11.87 -17.01
C SER A 698 36.23 12.85 -15.86
N ARG A 699 36.94 13.98 -15.91
CA ARG A 699 36.86 15.01 -14.85
C ARG A 699 35.43 15.54 -14.71
N GLY A 700 34.82 15.27 -13.55
CA GLY A 700 33.47 15.69 -13.21
C GLY A 700 32.36 14.84 -13.84
N LEU A 701 32.69 13.77 -14.57
CA LEU A 701 31.72 12.86 -15.18
C LEU A 701 31.91 11.45 -14.63
N ASP A 702 30.96 10.96 -13.88
CA ASP A 702 30.94 9.62 -13.31
C ASP A 702 29.94 8.73 -14.10
N GLY A 703 30.39 7.52 -14.43
CA GLY A 703 29.50 6.50 -15.01
C GLY A 703 29.08 5.51 -13.94
N PHE A 704 27.86 5.02 -14.04
CA PHE A 704 27.40 3.98 -13.13
C PHE A 704 26.59 2.90 -13.84
N ILE A 705 26.63 1.71 -13.27
CA ILE A 705 25.80 0.57 -13.61
C ILE A 705 25.16 0.07 -12.31
N SER A 706 23.84 -0.05 -12.30
CA SER A 706 23.09 -0.66 -11.21
C SER A 706 22.34 -1.86 -11.73
N ALA A 707 22.34 -2.94 -10.96
CA ALA A 707 21.51 -4.11 -11.23
C ALA A 707 20.96 -4.66 -9.92
N ASP A 708 19.71 -5.10 -9.94
CA ASP A 708 19.14 -5.82 -8.83
C ASP A 708 18.22 -6.96 -9.31
N TYR A 709 18.12 -7.96 -8.46
CA TYR A 709 17.21 -9.10 -8.61
C TYR A 709 16.48 -9.37 -7.30
N SER A 710 15.17 -9.52 -7.39
CA SER A 710 14.33 -9.90 -6.26
C SER A 710 13.60 -11.20 -6.58
N TYR A 711 13.54 -12.11 -5.61
CA TYR A 711 12.84 -13.38 -5.68
C TYR A 711 11.76 -13.45 -4.60
N THR A 712 10.55 -13.86 -4.99
CA THR A 712 9.44 -14.15 -4.07
C THR A 712 8.99 -15.59 -4.30
N GLY A 713 8.96 -16.37 -3.23
CA GLY A 713 8.55 -17.77 -3.24
C GLY A 713 7.05 -17.94 -3.54
N ASP A 714 6.63 -19.19 -3.63
CA ASP A 714 5.21 -19.52 -3.78
C ASP A 714 4.42 -19.18 -2.51
N SER A 715 3.16 -18.82 -2.69
CA SER A 715 2.23 -18.51 -1.61
C SER A 715 0.86 -19.13 -1.85
N VAL A 716 0.13 -19.38 -0.78
CA VAL A 716 -1.25 -19.86 -0.88
C VAL A 716 -2.19 -18.67 -1.02
N SER A 717 -3.02 -18.68 -2.04
CA SER A 717 -4.05 -17.68 -2.24
C SER A 717 -5.43 -18.27 -1.96
N LEU A 718 -6.30 -17.46 -1.45
CA LEU A 718 -7.74 -17.62 -1.25
C LEU A 718 -8.23 -18.95 -0.65
N LEU A 719 -8.82 -18.82 0.53
CA LEU A 719 -9.67 -19.83 1.14
C LEU A 719 -11.04 -19.78 0.45
N ASN A 720 -11.39 -20.83 -0.28
CA ASN A 720 -12.72 -20.94 -0.90
C ASN A 720 -13.75 -21.36 0.13
N GLY A 721 -14.79 -20.55 0.28
CA GLY A 721 -15.98 -20.95 1.06
C GLY A 721 -16.81 -21.98 0.32
N GLY A 722 -16.56 -23.24 0.48
CA GLY A 722 -17.45 -24.25 -0.05
C GLY A 722 -16.81 -25.45 -0.76
N GLY A 723 -15.49 -25.60 -0.68
CA GLY A 723 -14.88 -26.75 -1.34
C GLY A 723 -13.39 -26.95 -1.14
N GLY A 724 -12.75 -26.17 -0.26
CA GLY A 724 -11.37 -26.46 0.19
C GLY A 724 -10.29 -26.44 -0.89
N VAL A 725 -10.49 -25.74 -2.02
CA VAL A 725 -9.48 -25.64 -3.06
C VAL A 725 -8.55 -24.47 -2.76
N PHE A 726 -7.42 -24.76 -2.16
CA PHE A 726 -6.33 -23.80 -2.05
C PHE A 726 -5.62 -23.67 -3.41
N ALA A 727 -5.45 -22.44 -3.86
CA ALA A 727 -4.66 -22.15 -5.04
C ALA A 727 -3.25 -21.73 -4.62
N THR A 728 -2.23 -22.37 -5.18
CA THR A 728 -0.84 -21.95 -4.97
C THR A 728 -0.43 -20.97 -6.05
N ARG A 729 -0.12 -19.76 -5.65
CA ARG A 729 0.51 -18.76 -6.51
C ARG A 729 1.97 -19.14 -6.72
N PRO A 730 2.46 -19.28 -7.96
CA PRO A 730 3.83 -19.67 -8.23
C PRO A 730 4.82 -18.58 -7.82
N SER A 731 6.05 -18.98 -7.54
CA SER A 731 7.16 -18.08 -7.32
C SER A 731 7.49 -17.25 -8.55
N TYR A 732 8.02 -16.05 -8.35
CA TYR A 732 8.44 -15.14 -9.41
C TYR A 732 9.73 -14.40 -9.04
N GLY A 733 10.37 -13.82 -10.06
CA GLY A 733 11.54 -12.97 -9.92
C GLY A 733 11.43 -11.69 -10.74
N LEU A 734 11.99 -10.62 -10.20
CA LEU A 734 12.10 -9.32 -10.86
C LEU A 734 13.56 -8.97 -11.00
N ALA A 735 13.98 -8.57 -12.20
CA ALA A 735 15.32 -8.06 -12.46
C ALA A 735 15.24 -6.63 -13.00
N ASN A 736 16.02 -5.74 -12.43
CA ASN A 736 16.16 -4.37 -12.88
C ASN A 736 17.61 -4.12 -13.26
N PHE A 737 17.80 -3.35 -14.30
CA PHE A 737 19.10 -2.92 -14.79
C PHE A 737 19.05 -1.44 -15.09
N ARG A 738 20.08 -0.68 -14.67
CA ARG A 738 20.21 0.74 -14.92
C ARG A 738 21.62 1.08 -15.31
N LEU A 739 21.77 1.89 -16.35
CA LEU A 739 23.05 2.42 -16.82
C LEU A 739 22.93 3.92 -16.94
N GLY A 740 23.87 4.67 -16.40
CA GLY A 740 23.79 6.13 -16.46
C GLY A 740 25.13 6.81 -16.31
N VAL A 741 25.05 8.12 -16.47
CA VAL A 741 26.14 9.05 -16.23
C VAL A 741 25.66 10.18 -15.34
N GLN A 742 26.52 10.64 -14.45
CA GLN A 742 26.30 11.72 -13.54
C GLN A 742 27.37 12.81 -13.71
N HIS A 743 26.94 14.05 -13.81
CA HIS A 743 27.79 15.22 -13.81
C HIS A 743 27.33 16.21 -12.75
N GLY A 744 28.08 16.35 -11.67
CA GLY A 744 27.67 17.13 -10.51
C GLY A 744 26.34 16.57 -9.93
N THR A 745 25.32 17.41 -9.89
CA THR A 745 23.98 17.03 -9.41
C THR A 745 23.04 16.50 -10.51
N SER A 746 23.47 16.52 -11.76
CA SER A 746 22.66 16.09 -12.92
C SER A 746 22.96 14.65 -13.30
N GLU A 747 21.93 13.88 -13.53
CA GLU A 747 22.02 12.47 -13.92
C GLU A 747 21.16 12.18 -15.14
N VAL A 748 21.69 11.35 -16.05
CA VAL A 748 20.95 10.76 -17.17
C VAL A 748 21.14 9.25 -17.13
N SER A 749 20.06 8.50 -17.16
CA SER A 749 20.11 7.05 -17.08
C SER A 749 19.09 6.35 -17.97
N LEU A 750 19.43 5.13 -18.38
CA LEU A 750 18.56 4.15 -19.01
C LEU A 750 18.19 3.07 -17.99
N ASN A 751 16.91 2.80 -17.83
CA ASN A 751 16.40 1.77 -16.92
C ASN A 751 15.69 0.68 -17.71
N VAL A 752 15.92 -0.58 -17.35
CA VAL A 752 15.23 -1.75 -17.90
C VAL A 752 14.72 -2.60 -16.74
N ARG A 753 13.44 -2.93 -16.75
CA ARG A 753 12.82 -3.81 -15.76
C ARG A 753 12.30 -5.08 -16.45
N ILE A 754 12.61 -6.24 -15.89
CA ILE A 754 12.21 -7.54 -16.42
C ILE A 754 11.50 -8.33 -15.34
N LEU A 755 10.26 -8.70 -15.60
CA LEU A 755 9.53 -9.67 -14.78
C LEU A 755 9.75 -11.07 -15.37
N ARG A 756 10.26 -11.99 -14.58
CA ARG A 756 10.35 -13.41 -14.92
C ARG A 756 9.52 -14.23 -13.95
N THR A 757 8.36 -14.71 -14.39
CA THR A 757 7.72 -15.83 -13.71
C THR A 757 8.51 -17.09 -14.03
N LEU A 758 8.84 -17.91 -13.04
CA LEU A 758 9.58 -19.16 -13.25
C LEU A 758 8.80 -20.20 -14.06
N SER A 759 7.56 -19.91 -14.44
CA SER A 759 6.77 -20.63 -15.45
C SER A 759 6.77 -19.87 -16.80
N ARG A 760 7.90 -19.85 -17.47
CA ARG A 760 8.11 -19.59 -18.93
C ARG A 760 7.52 -18.33 -19.60
N THR A 761 7.14 -17.27 -18.93
CA THR A 761 6.72 -16.02 -19.58
C THR A 761 7.47 -14.83 -19.01
N SER A 762 8.12 -14.05 -19.86
CA SER A 762 8.79 -12.80 -19.50
C SER A 762 8.01 -11.61 -20.05
N ALA A 763 7.69 -10.64 -19.21
CA ALA A 763 7.35 -9.29 -19.66
C ALA A 763 8.58 -8.41 -19.51
N THR A 764 8.91 -7.65 -20.53
CA THR A 764 10.07 -6.75 -20.54
C THR A 764 9.58 -5.33 -20.69
N SER A 765 10.04 -4.44 -19.82
CA SER A 765 9.84 -3.00 -19.94
C SER A 765 11.17 -2.28 -20.03
N ALA A 766 11.26 -1.29 -20.90
CA ALA A 766 12.43 -0.45 -21.05
C ALA A 766 12.02 1.03 -20.88
N THR A 767 12.73 1.75 -20.02
CA THR A 767 12.55 3.19 -19.80
C THR A 767 13.87 3.93 -20.03
N TRP A 768 13.79 5.05 -20.72
CA TRP A 768 14.89 5.99 -20.91
C TRP A 768 14.76 7.10 -19.88
N ALA A 769 15.82 7.38 -19.16
CA ALA A 769 15.92 8.38 -18.07
C ALA A 769 14.94 8.12 -16.91
N THR A 770 15.24 8.17 -15.79
CA THR A 770 14.68 8.29 -14.42
C THR A 770 13.38 7.57 -14.03
N HIS A 771 12.67 6.72 -14.85
CA HIS A 771 11.48 6.06 -14.29
C HIS A 771 11.26 4.60 -14.64
N SER A 772 10.69 3.90 -13.68
CA SER A 772 10.36 2.48 -13.74
C SER A 772 8.93 2.27 -14.20
N THR A 773 8.74 1.29 -15.01
CA THR A 773 7.43 0.72 -15.31
C THR A 773 7.03 -0.28 -14.24
N ARG A 774 5.76 -0.29 -13.84
CA ARG A 774 5.23 -1.34 -12.97
C ARG A 774 5.35 -2.69 -13.66
N ALA A 775 5.92 -3.64 -12.96
CA ALA A 775 5.77 -5.03 -13.35
C ALA A 775 4.31 -5.46 -13.13
N PRO A 776 3.73 -6.27 -14.03
CA PRO A 776 2.38 -6.77 -13.83
C PRO A 776 2.32 -7.62 -12.57
N GLU A 777 1.60 -7.13 -11.58
CA GLU A 777 1.27 -7.92 -10.41
C GLU A 777 0.07 -8.80 -10.68
N GLN A 778 0.17 -10.03 -10.24
CA GLN A 778 -0.91 -10.99 -10.37
C GLN A 778 -1.88 -10.77 -9.21
N SER A 779 -3.00 -10.09 -9.46
CA SER A 779 -4.11 -10.14 -8.54
C SER A 779 -5.06 -11.25 -8.94
N PHE A 780 -5.51 -12.01 -7.95
CA PHE A 780 -6.39 -13.14 -8.17
C PHE A 780 -7.85 -12.71 -8.08
N ARG A 781 -8.51 -12.62 -9.21
CA ARG A 781 -9.95 -12.82 -9.24
C ARG A 781 -10.24 -14.23 -9.74
N ARG A 782 -10.85 -15.01 -8.88
CA ARG A 782 -11.36 -16.33 -9.24
C ARG A 782 -12.71 -16.17 -9.94
N SER A 783 -12.80 -16.51 -11.20
CA SER A 783 -14.02 -17.09 -11.71
C SER A 783 -13.86 -18.61 -11.62
N GLN A 784 -14.47 -19.25 -10.65
CA GLN A 784 -14.64 -20.70 -10.72
C GLN A 784 -15.73 -21.04 -11.73
N PRO A 785 -15.52 -22.02 -12.59
CA PRO A 785 -16.64 -22.80 -13.07
C PRO A 785 -17.11 -23.66 -11.91
N PHE A 786 -18.34 -23.46 -11.45
CA PHE A 786 -19.05 -24.45 -10.67
C PHE A 786 -19.22 -25.69 -11.53
N ASN A 787 -18.39 -26.71 -11.33
CA ASN A 787 -18.75 -28.07 -11.67
C ASN A 787 -19.22 -28.72 -10.37
N ARG A 788 -20.45 -29.20 -10.43
CA ARG A 788 -21.29 -29.96 -9.50
C ARG A 788 -20.68 -30.38 -8.18
#